data_f12984067571f33bc444badd013bbb78
#
_entry.id   f12984067571f33bc444badd013bbb78
#
_cell.length_a   1.000
_cell.length_b   1.000
_cell.length_c   1.000
_cell.angle_alpha   90.00
_cell.angle_beta   90.00
_cell.angle_gamma   90.00
#
_symmetry.space_group_name_H-M   'P 1'
#
loop_
_entity.id
_entity.type
_entity.pdbx_description
1 polymer ?
#
loop_
_entity_poly.entity_id
_entity_poly.type
_entity_poly.pdbx_seq_one_letter_code
_entity_poly.pdbx_strand_id
1 'polypeptide(L)'
;MTRKILVTSALPYANGAIHLGHLVEYIQTDIWTRFQKMRGHECWYVCADDTHGTPIMLRAEKEGITPEQLIARVHAEHSRDFAGFHVAFDNYHTTHSDETRHYSEDIYGKLKAAGLIEVRAIEQFYDPVKAMFLPDRFIKGECPKCGAKDQYGDACESCGAAYAPTELKNPYSAVSGAKPELRSSDHYFFKLSDPRCQEFLRRATRAVCENQPEAINKLQEWLGEPGENKLTDWDISRDAPYFGFEIPGAPGKFFYVWLDAPIGYMGSFKNLCQKKGLDFDAFWGKGSTAELYHFIGKDILYFHALFWPAELEHAGYRIPTSVFAHGFLTVDGAKMSKSRGTFITAESYLAQGLNPEWLRYYFAAKLNGTMEDIDLNLDDFVSRVNSDLVGKYINIASRAAGFIAKRFGGKLDARHLNETFRAELPGLIEAGEEIAANYEARDYARALRRVMALADQVNQYVDKNQPWQLAKQEGQDAKLHEVCSLLINAFRLLTIYLKPVLPKLAQRAEEFLNVAPLHWADAGHLLPPAHLINAYEHLMQRIDPKQVEALVAANRESLAPAAQSAVSPAPTSAEPQSPQRHAQHQQHVATPPPPPSPAAGGGARGGAFAPVIGIDDFARVDLRIARIADAQHVEGADKLIRLTLDLGADGTRNVFAGIKSAYDPAQLVGRLTVMVANLAPRKMKFGMSEGMVLAASDDGGKTSGLFLLSPDSGATPGMKVK
;
A
#
# COMPACT_ATOMS: atom_id res chain seq x y z
N MET A 1 18.10 -0.15 26.79
CA MET A 1 17.26 0.88 27.46
C MET A 1 15.87 0.83 26.87
N THR A 2 14.84 1.01 27.69
CA THR A 2 13.45 1.10 27.21
C THR A 2 13.26 2.42 26.46
N ARG A 3 12.81 2.37 25.20
CA ARG A 3 12.47 3.54 24.40
C ARG A 3 11.04 3.98 24.72
N LYS A 4 10.77 5.29 24.58
CA LYS A 4 9.40 5.83 24.56
C LYS A 4 9.05 6.18 23.14
N ILE A 5 7.98 5.59 22.60
CA ILE A 5 7.65 5.65 21.18
C ILE A 5 6.18 6.00 21.02
N LEU A 6 5.89 6.98 20.18
CA LEU A 6 4.57 7.27 19.68
C LEU A 6 4.53 6.99 18.18
N VAL A 7 3.58 6.20 17.75
CA VAL A 7 3.40 5.78 16.36
C VAL A 7 2.04 6.25 15.87
N THR A 8 2.00 6.77 14.66
CA THR A 8 0.75 7.09 13.96
C THR A 8 0.76 6.49 12.56
N SER A 9 -0.40 6.23 12.03
CA SER A 9 -0.65 6.03 10.60
C SER A 9 -1.50 7.15 10.05
N ALA A 10 -1.42 7.42 8.74
CA ALA A 10 -2.22 8.45 8.10
C ALA A 10 -3.71 8.25 8.41
N LEU A 11 -4.42 9.35 8.57
CA LEU A 11 -5.83 9.32 8.93
C LEU A 11 -6.67 8.92 7.70
N PRO A 12 -7.51 7.87 7.78
CA PRO A 12 -8.40 7.54 6.67
C PRO A 12 -9.48 8.60 6.56
N TYR A 13 -9.73 9.05 5.34
CA TYR A 13 -10.77 10.04 5.08
C TYR A 13 -12.17 9.44 5.25
N ALA A 14 -13.02 10.05 6.09
CA ALA A 14 -14.32 9.52 6.47
C ALA A 14 -15.39 9.64 5.36
N ASN A 15 -14.97 9.51 4.10
CA ASN A 15 -15.84 9.58 2.91
C ASN A 15 -15.93 8.25 2.14
N GLY A 16 -15.42 7.17 2.65
CA GLY A 16 -15.44 5.88 1.98
C GLY A 16 -15.11 4.72 2.90
N ALA A 17 -15.37 3.50 2.43
CA ALA A 17 -14.99 2.29 3.14
C ALA A 17 -13.47 2.05 3.10
N ILE A 18 -12.94 1.39 4.11
CA ILE A 18 -11.57 0.87 4.08
C ILE A 18 -11.44 -0.18 2.99
N HIS A 19 -10.41 -0.08 2.16
CA HIS A 19 -10.07 -1.05 1.11
C HIS A 19 -8.67 -1.62 1.33
N LEU A 20 -8.31 -2.67 0.59
CA LEU A 20 -7.03 -3.37 0.77
C LEU A 20 -5.81 -2.44 0.62
N GLY A 21 -5.89 -1.40 -0.21
CA GLY A 21 -4.82 -0.40 -0.35
C GLY A 21 -4.56 0.37 0.95
N HIS A 22 -5.61 0.77 1.66
CA HIS A 22 -5.47 1.39 2.98
C HIS A 22 -4.84 0.40 3.98
N LEU A 23 -5.25 -0.86 3.95
CA LEU A 23 -4.76 -1.88 4.88
C LEU A 23 -3.24 -2.13 4.78
N VAL A 24 -2.59 -1.82 3.65
CA VAL A 24 -1.12 -1.88 3.55
C VAL A 24 -0.47 -1.03 4.62
N GLU A 25 -0.95 0.20 4.80
CA GLU A 25 -0.42 1.13 5.80
C GLU A 25 -0.67 0.64 7.23
N TYR A 26 -1.93 0.34 7.54
CA TYR A 26 -2.31 0.00 8.92
C TYR A 26 -1.72 -1.33 9.37
N ILE A 27 -1.62 -2.32 8.48
CA ILE A 27 -1.01 -3.61 8.78
C ILE A 27 0.49 -3.45 9.04
N GLN A 28 1.23 -2.73 8.19
CA GLN A 28 2.67 -2.54 8.42
C GLN A 28 2.97 -1.76 9.69
N THR A 29 2.15 -0.75 10.00
CA THR A 29 2.27 0.04 11.22
C THR A 29 2.00 -0.81 12.47
N ASP A 30 0.94 -1.61 12.44
CA ASP A 30 0.59 -2.54 13.53
C ASP A 30 1.68 -3.60 13.75
N ILE A 31 2.26 -4.15 12.68
CA ILE A 31 3.40 -5.09 12.76
C ILE A 31 4.58 -4.43 13.48
N TRP A 32 4.97 -3.23 13.07
CA TRP A 32 6.08 -2.52 13.69
C TRP A 32 5.81 -2.19 15.15
N THR A 33 4.62 -1.72 15.47
CA THR A 33 4.21 -1.39 16.84
C THR A 33 4.20 -2.62 17.75
N ARG A 34 3.64 -3.75 17.26
CA ARG A 34 3.68 -5.02 18.01
C ARG A 34 5.11 -5.49 18.26
N PHE A 35 5.97 -5.38 17.26
CA PHE A 35 7.38 -5.69 17.41
C PHE A 35 8.03 -4.83 18.49
N GLN A 36 7.83 -3.50 18.50
CA GLN A 36 8.37 -2.61 19.52
C GLN A 36 7.88 -2.97 20.94
N LYS A 37 6.58 -3.25 21.07
CA LYS A 37 6.00 -3.72 22.36
C LYS A 37 6.59 -5.07 22.79
N MET A 38 6.81 -6.00 21.88
CA MET A 38 7.46 -7.29 22.16
C MET A 38 8.93 -7.14 22.58
N ARG A 39 9.63 -6.09 22.13
CA ARG A 39 10.98 -5.71 22.59
C ARG A 39 10.98 -5.07 23.98
N GLY A 40 9.83 -4.84 24.58
CA GLY A 40 9.68 -4.23 25.91
C GLY A 40 9.78 -2.71 25.92
N HIS A 41 9.52 -2.04 24.79
CA HIS A 41 9.47 -0.58 24.70
C HIS A 41 8.10 -0.05 25.14
N GLU A 42 8.07 1.17 25.69
CA GLU A 42 6.84 1.92 25.89
C GLU A 42 6.42 2.49 24.53
N CYS A 43 5.49 1.82 23.88
CA CYS A 43 5.08 2.14 22.52
C CYS A 43 3.55 2.31 22.44
N TRP A 44 3.12 3.48 21.96
CA TRP A 44 1.71 3.83 21.80
C TRP A 44 1.39 4.03 20.31
N TYR A 45 0.29 3.43 19.84
CA TYR A 45 -0.19 3.55 18.48
C TYR A 45 -1.53 4.26 18.45
N VAL A 46 -1.57 5.47 17.87
CA VAL A 46 -2.79 6.26 17.74
C VAL A 46 -3.11 6.57 16.28
N CYS A 47 -4.40 6.67 15.99
CA CYS A 47 -4.93 7.11 14.72
C CYS A 47 -6.29 7.78 14.93
N ALA A 48 -6.87 8.35 13.89
CA ALA A 48 -8.20 8.95 13.90
C ALA A 48 -8.82 8.90 12.49
N ASP A 49 -10.13 9.11 12.38
CA ASP A 49 -10.71 9.44 11.08
C ASP A 49 -10.47 10.92 10.75
N ASP A 50 -10.07 11.20 9.51
CA ASP A 50 -10.11 12.55 8.94
C ASP A 50 -11.53 12.85 8.48
N THR A 51 -12.19 13.79 9.15
CA THR A 51 -13.66 13.94 9.09
C THR A 51 -14.16 15.25 8.51
N HIS A 52 -13.28 16.19 8.18
CA HIS A 52 -13.68 17.52 7.73
C HIS A 52 -13.68 17.66 6.20
N GLY A 53 -14.30 18.70 5.73
CA GLY A 53 -14.26 19.11 4.33
C GLY A 53 -15.58 19.07 3.58
N THR A 54 -15.59 19.73 2.44
CA THR A 54 -16.74 19.82 1.53
C THR A 54 -17.27 18.45 1.08
N PRO A 55 -16.44 17.43 0.77
CA PRO A 55 -16.96 16.12 0.38
C PRO A 55 -17.82 15.43 1.45
N ILE A 56 -17.47 15.58 2.72
CA ILE A 56 -18.27 15.06 3.85
C ILE A 56 -19.63 15.75 3.90
N MET A 57 -19.61 17.09 3.84
CA MET A 57 -20.84 17.90 3.86
C MET A 57 -21.78 17.53 2.71
N LEU A 58 -21.27 17.44 1.48
CA LEU A 58 -22.09 17.12 0.30
C LEU A 58 -22.61 15.69 0.31
N ARG A 59 -21.82 14.73 0.84
CA ARG A 59 -22.27 13.36 1.00
C ARG A 59 -23.40 13.26 2.05
N ALA A 60 -23.25 13.92 3.17
CA ALA A 60 -24.28 13.97 4.21
C ALA A 60 -25.59 14.60 3.67
N GLU A 61 -25.49 15.72 2.93
CA GLU A 61 -26.64 16.34 2.25
C GLU A 61 -27.34 15.38 1.30
N LYS A 62 -26.57 14.67 0.46
CA LYS A 62 -27.10 13.68 -0.48
C LYS A 62 -27.80 12.52 0.21
N GLU A 63 -27.30 12.09 1.36
CA GLU A 63 -27.89 11.02 2.15
C GLU A 63 -29.02 11.49 3.08
N GLY A 64 -29.29 12.81 3.18
CA GLY A 64 -30.34 13.40 4.01
C GLY A 64 -30.06 13.30 5.52
N ILE A 65 -28.78 13.27 5.91
CA ILE A 65 -28.30 13.20 7.30
C ILE A 65 -27.35 14.37 7.61
N THR A 66 -27.02 14.57 8.88
CA THR A 66 -26.01 15.58 9.24
C THR A 66 -24.58 15.06 9.01
N PRO A 67 -23.58 15.93 8.79
CA PRO A 67 -22.19 15.52 8.72
C PRO A 67 -21.72 14.70 9.93
N GLU A 68 -22.15 15.09 11.15
CA GLU A 68 -21.80 14.39 12.39
C GLU A 68 -22.38 12.96 12.41
N GLN A 69 -23.60 12.76 11.91
CA GLN A 69 -24.20 11.43 11.79
C GLN A 69 -23.43 10.58 10.78
N LEU A 70 -23.00 11.18 9.66
CA LEU A 70 -22.20 10.49 8.65
C LEU A 70 -20.87 10.03 9.22
N ILE A 71 -20.10 10.94 9.85
CA ILE A 71 -18.78 10.60 10.38
C ILE A 71 -18.86 9.60 11.54
N ALA A 72 -19.89 9.67 12.40
CA ALA A 72 -20.09 8.69 13.46
C ALA A 72 -20.35 7.28 12.91
N ARG A 73 -21.13 7.15 11.83
CA ARG A 73 -21.36 5.89 11.14
C ARG A 73 -20.07 5.34 10.52
N VAL A 74 -19.37 6.18 9.78
CA VAL A 74 -18.11 5.79 9.12
C VAL A 74 -17.04 5.40 10.14
N HIS A 75 -16.97 6.11 11.27
CA HIS A 75 -16.08 5.75 12.38
C HIS A 75 -16.34 4.35 12.91
N ALA A 76 -17.62 3.97 13.07
CA ALA A 76 -17.97 2.62 13.50
C ALA A 76 -17.60 1.56 12.44
N GLU A 77 -17.79 1.86 11.15
CA GLU A 77 -17.39 0.99 10.03
C GLU A 77 -15.87 0.79 9.99
N HIS A 78 -15.09 1.87 10.03
CA HIS A 78 -13.62 1.81 10.02
C HIS A 78 -13.08 1.07 11.25
N SER A 79 -13.61 1.35 12.45
CA SER A 79 -13.20 0.67 13.68
C SER A 79 -13.43 -0.84 13.62
N ARG A 80 -14.60 -1.26 13.09
CA ARG A 80 -14.91 -2.68 12.85
C ARG A 80 -13.93 -3.32 11.87
N ASP A 81 -13.66 -2.65 10.76
CA ASP A 81 -12.81 -3.17 9.69
C ASP A 81 -11.36 -3.31 10.16
N PHE A 82 -10.81 -2.32 10.85
CA PHE A 82 -9.47 -2.42 11.44
C PHE A 82 -9.37 -3.52 12.50
N ALA A 83 -10.35 -3.64 13.39
CA ALA A 83 -10.39 -4.71 14.38
C ALA A 83 -10.46 -6.09 13.69
N GLY A 84 -11.21 -6.20 12.59
CA GLY A 84 -11.32 -7.41 11.77
C GLY A 84 -9.98 -7.86 11.19
N PHE A 85 -9.10 -6.92 10.83
CA PHE A 85 -7.73 -7.20 10.37
C PHE A 85 -6.68 -7.22 11.51
N HIS A 86 -7.13 -7.22 12.76
CA HIS A 86 -6.28 -7.27 13.96
C HIS A 86 -5.34 -6.07 14.10
N VAL A 87 -5.67 -4.93 13.53
CA VAL A 87 -4.98 -3.66 13.78
C VAL A 87 -5.34 -3.20 15.19
N ALA A 88 -4.35 -3.05 16.05
CA ALA A 88 -4.54 -2.78 17.48
C ALA A 88 -4.05 -1.38 17.83
N PHE A 89 -4.86 -0.37 17.52
CA PHE A 89 -4.65 0.98 18.04
C PHE A 89 -4.77 1.01 19.56
N ASP A 90 -3.91 1.77 20.22
CA ASP A 90 -4.11 2.13 21.63
C ASP A 90 -5.21 3.19 21.77
N ASN A 91 -5.40 4.02 20.74
CA ASN A 91 -6.54 4.91 20.58
C ASN A 91 -6.86 5.16 19.09
N TYR A 92 -8.12 4.97 18.72
CA TYR A 92 -8.68 5.36 17.43
C TYR A 92 -9.74 6.41 17.66
N HIS A 93 -9.57 7.62 17.10
CA HIS A 93 -10.36 8.80 17.44
C HIS A 93 -10.94 9.46 16.18
N THR A 94 -11.30 10.71 16.24
CA THR A 94 -11.80 11.53 15.12
C THR A 94 -11.16 12.91 15.14
N THR A 95 -10.92 13.50 13.98
CA THR A 95 -10.47 14.91 13.90
C THR A 95 -11.56 15.86 14.36
N HIS A 96 -12.84 15.51 14.24
CA HIS A 96 -13.95 16.32 14.79
C HIS A 96 -14.08 16.08 16.30
N SER A 97 -13.15 16.63 17.07
CA SER A 97 -13.07 16.50 18.53
C SER A 97 -12.60 17.79 19.19
N ASP A 98 -12.92 17.96 20.47
CA ASP A 98 -12.48 19.13 21.24
C ASP A 98 -10.96 19.19 21.39
N GLU A 99 -10.30 18.02 21.49
CA GLU A 99 -8.85 17.94 21.56
C GLU A 99 -8.19 18.43 20.25
N THR A 100 -8.70 18.01 19.10
CA THR A 100 -8.17 18.46 17.80
C THR A 100 -8.45 19.94 17.59
N ARG A 101 -9.66 20.41 17.93
CA ARG A 101 -10.00 21.85 17.88
C ARG A 101 -9.03 22.68 18.71
N HIS A 102 -8.78 22.27 19.95
CA HIS A 102 -7.86 22.96 20.85
C HIS A 102 -6.46 23.13 20.24
N TYR A 103 -5.88 22.05 19.68
CA TYR A 103 -4.55 22.13 19.08
C TYR A 103 -4.54 22.85 17.73
N SER A 104 -5.62 22.82 16.96
CA SER A 104 -5.75 23.62 15.73
C SER A 104 -5.74 25.12 16.03
N GLU A 105 -6.51 25.52 17.03
CA GLU A 105 -6.55 26.93 17.49
C GLU A 105 -5.23 27.36 18.12
N ASP A 106 -4.56 26.50 18.91
CA ASP A 106 -3.27 26.78 19.56
C ASP A 106 -2.15 26.93 18.52
N ILE A 107 -2.01 25.98 17.59
CA ILE A 107 -1.01 26.03 16.54
C ILE A 107 -1.22 27.26 15.65
N TYR A 108 -2.45 27.49 15.18
CA TYR A 108 -2.78 28.68 14.40
C TYR A 108 -2.43 29.97 15.14
N GLY A 109 -2.79 30.08 16.42
CA GLY A 109 -2.50 31.23 17.25
C GLY A 109 -1.00 31.51 17.37
N LYS A 110 -0.20 30.48 17.57
CA LYS A 110 1.26 30.56 17.66
C LYS A 110 1.90 30.94 16.31
N LEU A 111 1.45 30.35 15.21
CA LEU A 111 1.92 30.70 13.86
C LEU A 111 1.59 32.15 13.51
N LYS A 112 0.37 32.61 13.86
CA LYS A 112 -0.05 34.00 13.69
C LYS A 112 0.79 34.97 14.53
N ALA A 113 1.04 34.65 15.78
CA ALA A 113 1.92 35.44 16.66
C ALA A 113 3.35 35.50 16.14
N ALA A 114 3.85 34.43 15.50
CA ALA A 114 5.15 34.40 14.86
C ALA A 114 5.21 35.16 13.52
N GLY A 115 4.09 35.73 13.05
CA GLY A 115 3.99 36.44 11.77
C GLY A 115 4.06 35.53 10.54
N LEU A 116 3.74 34.25 10.70
CA LEU A 116 3.75 33.22 9.64
C LEU A 116 2.39 33.00 9.00
N ILE A 117 1.35 33.72 9.44
CA ILE A 117 0.04 33.73 8.79
C ILE A 117 -0.14 35.04 8.04
N GLU A 118 -0.54 34.95 6.79
CA GLU A 118 -0.84 36.09 5.93
C GLU A 118 -2.26 35.98 5.37
N VAL A 119 -2.94 37.10 5.25
CA VAL A 119 -4.27 37.16 4.64
C VAL A 119 -4.15 37.82 3.28
N ARG A 120 -4.66 37.12 2.24
CA ARG A 120 -4.67 37.60 0.86
C ARG A 120 -6.02 37.36 0.21
N ALA A 121 -6.50 38.33 -0.56
CA ALA A 121 -7.67 38.13 -1.39
C ALA A 121 -7.32 37.27 -2.60
N ILE A 122 -8.13 36.25 -2.85
CA ILE A 122 -8.02 35.38 -4.04
C ILE A 122 -9.35 35.34 -4.79
N GLU A 123 -9.27 35.13 -6.11
CA GLU A 123 -10.47 34.92 -6.93
C GLU A 123 -10.75 33.43 -7.06
N GLN A 124 -12.00 33.07 -6.77
CA GLN A 124 -12.46 31.66 -6.85
C GLN A 124 -13.82 31.60 -7.54
N PHE A 125 -14.13 30.44 -8.09
CA PHE A 125 -15.45 30.15 -8.62
C PHE A 125 -16.46 29.94 -7.49
N TYR A 126 -17.60 30.63 -7.59
CA TYR A 126 -18.72 30.56 -6.68
C TYR A 126 -19.95 30.00 -7.40
N ASP A 127 -20.59 29.00 -6.78
CA ASP A 127 -21.86 28.44 -7.24
C ASP A 127 -23.03 29.27 -6.69
N PRO A 128 -23.76 30.02 -7.55
CA PRO A 128 -24.86 30.87 -7.08
C PRO A 128 -26.08 30.07 -6.62
N VAL A 129 -26.24 28.82 -7.06
CA VAL A 129 -27.37 27.95 -6.67
C VAL A 129 -27.14 27.31 -5.31
N LYS A 130 -25.92 26.84 -5.06
CA LYS A 130 -25.51 26.25 -3.79
C LYS A 130 -25.01 27.29 -2.78
N ALA A 131 -24.84 28.52 -3.20
CA ALA A 131 -24.31 29.63 -2.39
C ALA A 131 -22.96 29.26 -1.72
N MET A 132 -22.03 28.66 -2.48
CA MET A 132 -20.74 28.20 -1.97
C MET A 132 -19.60 28.42 -2.97
N PHE A 133 -18.39 28.64 -2.47
CA PHE A 133 -17.18 28.55 -3.27
C PHE A 133 -16.89 27.11 -3.66
N LEU A 134 -16.44 26.89 -4.90
CA LEU A 134 -16.24 25.57 -5.46
C LEU A 134 -14.76 25.17 -5.34
N PRO A 135 -14.44 24.10 -4.59
CA PRO A 135 -13.13 23.46 -4.70
C PRO A 135 -12.86 22.91 -6.11
N ASP A 136 -11.59 22.76 -6.48
CA ASP A 136 -11.15 22.40 -7.84
C ASP A 136 -11.83 21.15 -8.40
N ARG A 137 -12.10 20.15 -7.58
CA ARG A 137 -12.80 18.90 -7.94
C ARG A 137 -14.31 19.05 -8.10
N PHE A 138 -14.87 20.20 -7.75
CA PHE A 138 -16.29 20.50 -7.89
C PHE A 138 -16.57 21.49 -9.04
N ILE A 139 -15.54 21.83 -9.82
CA ILE A 139 -15.64 22.59 -11.06
C ILE A 139 -15.28 21.67 -12.20
N LYS A 140 -16.06 21.71 -13.27
CA LYS A 140 -15.78 21.04 -14.55
C LYS A 140 -15.87 22.01 -15.69
N GLY A 141 -15.17 21.69 -16.77
CA GLY A 141 -15.16 22.49 -17.99
C GLY A 141 -14.38 21.85 -19.11
N GLU A 142 -14.05 22.64 -20.12
CA GLU A 142 -13.20 22.19 -21.21
C GLU A 142 -11.73 22.50 -20.91
N CYS A 143 -10.86 21.53 -21.13
CA CYS A 143 -9.42 21.69 -20.92
C CYS A 143 -8.88 22.87 -21.76
N PRO A 144 -8.14 23.81 -21.16
CA PRO A 144 -7.58 24.94 -21.89
C PRO A 144 -6.57 24.54 -22.97
N LYS A 145 -5.89 23.37 -22.79
CA LYS A 145 -4.83 22.90 -23.70
C LYS A 145 -5.33 21.99 -24.81
N CYS A 146 -6.16 20.98 -24.52
CA CYS A 146 -6.58 20.00 -25.52
C CYS A 146 -8.07 20.08 -25.90
N GLY A 147 -8.88 20.92 -25.25
CA GLY A 147 -10.31 21.07 -25.50
C GLY A 147 -11.19 19.90 -25.06
N ALA A 148 -10.65 18.91 -24.36
CA ALA A 148 -11.44 17.80 -23.81
C ALA A 148 -12.50 18.34 -22.83
N LYS A 149 -13.76 17.88 -22.99
CA LYS A 149 -14.89 18.30 -22.16
C LYS A 149 -14.88 17.59 -20.80
N ASP A 150 -15.65 18.12 -19.86
CA ASP A 150 -15.92 17.53 -18.54
C ASP A 150 -14.67 17.29 -17.68
N GLN A 151 -13.61 18.08 -17.90
CA GLN A 151 -12.37 17.99 -17.13
C GLN A 151 -12.49 18.77 -15.82
N TYR A 152 -11.84 18.26 -14.76
CA TYR A 152 -11.82 18.90 -13.45
C TYR A 152 -10.94 20.16 -13.42
N GLY A 153 -11.11 20.98 -12.38
CA GLY A 153 -10.46 22.28 -12.25
C GLY A 153 -8.96 22.26 -11.98
N ASP A 154 -8.38 21.10 -11.65
CA ASP A 154 -6.98 20.93 -11.30
C ASP A 154 -6.13 20.29 -12.42
N ALA A 155 -6.71 19.38 -13.18
CA ALA A 155 -5.97 18.64 -14.21
C ALA A 155 -6.90 18.03 -15.27
N CYS A 156 -6.35 17.86 -16.48
CA CYS A 156 -7.03 17.18 -17.57
C CYS A 156 -6.77 15.67 -17.54
N GLU A 157 -7.81 14.88 -17.38
CA GLU A 157 -7.70 13.41 -17.42
C GLU A 157 -7.34 12.87 -18.81
N SER A 158 -7.59 13.67 -19.88
CA SER A 158 -7.32 13.27 -21.26
C SER A 158 -5.88 13.54 -21.71
N CYS A 159 -5.28 14.67 -21.32
CA CYS A 159 -3.93 15.04 -21.78
C CYS A 159 -2.92 15.23 -20.65
N GLY A 160 -3.31 15.04 -19.39
CA GLY A 160 -2.44 15.15 -18.22
C GLY A 160 -1.98 16.59 -17.89
N ALA A 161 -2.54 17.60 -18.54
CA ALA A 161 -2.15 18.99 -18.29
C ALA A 161 -2.72 19.50 -16.97
N ALA A 162 -1.88 20.07 -16.11
CA ALA A 162 -2.31 20.84 -14.95
C ALA A 162 -2.59 22.29 -15.33
N TYR A 163 -3.58 22.90 -14.67
CA TYR A 163 -4.00 24.30 -14.88
C TYR A 163 -4.78 24.79 -13.64
N ALA A 164 -4.93 26.11 -13.50
CA ALA A 164 -5.80 26.67 -12.48
C ALA A 164 -7.29 26.51 -12.88
N PRO A 165 -8.22 26.36 -11.93
CA PRO A 165 -9.66 26.25 -12.22
C PRO A 165 -10.19 27.38 -13.11
N THR A 166 -9.66 28.58 -12.93
CA THR A 166 -10.03 29.78 -13.69
C THR A 166 -9.62 29.75 -15.17
N GLU A 167 -8.74 28.83 -15.56
CA GLU A 167 -8.31 28.64 -16.96
C GLU A 167 -9.26 27.72 -17.75
N LEU A 168 -10.15 27.00 -17.08
CA LEU A 168 -11.14 26.15 -17.75
C LEU A 168 -12.05 26.96 -18.68
N LYS A 169 -12.28 26.42 -19.85
CA LYS A 169 -13.27 27.01 -20.81
C LYS A 169 -14.66 26.44 -20.48
N ASN A 170 -15.68 27.31 -20.60
CA ASN A 170 -17.06 26.92 -20.30
C ASN A 170 -17.23 26.20 -18.95
N PRO A 171 -16.73 26.77 -17.83
CA PRO A 171 -16.80 26.11 -16.53
C PRO A 171 -18.24 25.99 -16.05
N TYR A 172 -18.53 24.87 -15.35
CA TYR A 172 -19.79 24.64 -14.67
C TYR A 172 -19.57 23.94 -13.32
N SER A 173 -20.49 24.18 -12.39
CA SER A 173 -20.49 23.49 -11.08
C SER A 173 -20.82 22.02 -11.26
N ALA A 174 -19.94 21.13 -10.79
CA ALA A 174 -20.20 19.69 -10.77
C ALA A 174 -21.27 19.32 -9.72
N VAL A 175 -21.65 20.26 -8.83
CA VAL A 175 -22.64 20.05 -7.77
C VAL A 175 -24.04 20.37 -8.23
N SER A 176 -24.22 21.57 -8.85
CA SER A 176 -25.54 22.08 -9.26
C SER A 176 -25.74 22.11 -10.77
N GLY A 177 -24.69 22.00 -11.58
CA GLY A 177 -24.71 22.23 -13.03
C GLY A 177 -24.77 23.72 -13.42
N ALA A 178 -24.82 24.63 -12.45
CA ALA A 178 -24.89 26.07 -12.71
C ALA A 178 -23.59 26.61 -13.28
N LYS A 179 -23.69 27.72 -14.05
CA LYS A 179 -22.51 28.48 -14.46
C LYS A 179 -21.96 29.22 -13.24
N PRO A 180 -20.70 28.96 -12.82
CA PRO A 180 -20.15 29.63 -11.66
C PRO A 180 -19.76 31.07 -11.97
N GLU A 181 -19.74 31.89 -10.90
CA GLU A 181 -19.28 33.27 -10.92
C GLU A 181 -17.90 33.38 -10.29
N LEU A 182 -17.04 34.26 -10.80
CA LEU A 182 -15.80 34.61 -10.11
C LEU A 182 -16.11 35.60 -8.99
N ARG A 183 -15.69 35.31 -7.78
CA ARG A 183 -15.78 36.15 -6.61
C ARG A 183 -14.49 36.21 -5.86
N SER A 184 -14.15 37.36 -5.30
CA SER A 184 -13.01 37.55 -4.43
C SER A 184 -13.35 37.17 -2.99
N SER A 185 -12.43 36.49 -2.31
CA SER A 185 -12.55 36.15 -0.89
C SER A 185 -11.18 36.23 -0.22
N ASP A 186 -11.15 36.70 1.04
CA ASP A 186 -9.93 36.73 1.84
C ASP A 186 -9.59 35.33 2.32
N HIS A 187 -8.38 34.86 2.05
CA HIS A 187 -7.85 33.57 2.48
C HIS A 187 -6.64 33.71 3.37
N TYR A 188 -6.46 32.78 4.28
CA TYR A 188 -5.39 32.71 5.26
C TYR A 188 -4.32 31.73 4.76
N PHE A 189 -3.08 32.19 4.70
CA PHE A 189 -1.96 31.41 4.18
C PHE A 189 -0.92 31.19 5.26
N PHE A 190 -0.45 29.96 5.42
CA PHE A 190 0.77 29.67 6.15
C PHE A 190 1.96 29.90 5.23
N LYS A 191 2.88 30.79 5.65
CA LYS A 191 4.02 31.25 4.84
C LYS A 191 5.16 30.23 4.82
N LEU A 192 5.00 29.13 4.07
CA LEU A 192 6.09 28.19 3.83
C LEU A 192 7.26 28.79 3.04
N SER A 193 7.03 29.86 2.30
CA SER A 193 8.03 30.63 1.58
C SER A 193 8.92 31.49 2.51
N ASP A 194 8.54 31.67 3.77
CA ASP A 194 9.33 32.44 4.75
C ASP A 194 10.72 31.83 4.91
N PRO A 195 11.82 32.62 4.90
CA PRO A 195 13.17 32.10 5.04
C PRO A 195 13.39 31.22 6.27
N ARG A 196 12.69 31.48 7.38
CA ARG A 196 12.77 30.64 8.61
C ARG A 196 12.26 29.24 8.35
N CYS A 197 11.14 29.09 7.62
CA CYS A 197 10.59 27.79 7.23
C CYS A 197 11.52 27.09 6.25
N GLN A 198 12.03 27.81 5.25
CA GLN A 198 12.91 27.25 4.22
C GLN A 198 14.22 26.70 4.82
N GLU A 199 14.88 27.48 5.70
CA GLU A 199 16.12 27.05 6.36
C GLU A 199 15.88 25.84 7.26
N PHE A 200 14.80 25.86 8.02
CA PHE A 200 14.40 24.74 8.88
C PHE A 200 14.16 23.48 8.05
N LEU A 201 13.34 23.55 7.01
CA LEU A 201 12.96 22.38 6.20
C LEU A 201 14.15 21.76 5.47
N ARG A 202 15.11 22.57 4.96
CA ARG A 202 16.33 22.04 4.33
C ARG A 202 17.15 21.16 5.27
N ARG A 203 17.11 21.45 6.56
CA ARG A 203 17.79 20.67 7.61
C ARG A 203 16.93 19.49 8.07
N ALA A 204 15.66 19.74 8.35
CA ALA A 204 14.76 18.77 8.98
C ALA A 204 14.39 17.61 8.07
N THR A 205 14.14 17.85 6.77
CA THR A 205 13.70 16.81 5.83
C THR A 205 14.69 15.67 5.68
N ARG A 206 16.00 15.95 5.75
CA ARG A 206 17.03 14.90 5.70
C ARG A 206 16.97 13.99 6.92
N ALA A 207 16.79 14.57 8.12
CA ALA A 207 16.69 13.79 9.35
C ALA A 207 15.39 12.97 9.41
N VAL A 208 14.27 13.59 9.05
CA VAL A 208 12.93 12.96 9.11
C VAL A 208 12.77 11.80 8.12
N CYS A 209 13.49 11.80 6.99
CA CYS A 209 13.44 10.76 5.96
C CYS A 209 14.77 10.01 5.78
N GLU A 210 15.68 10.04 6.77
CA GLU A 210 17.05 9.50 6.67
C GLU A 210 17.12 8.07 6.11
N ASN A 211 16.13 7.23 6.45
CA ASN A 211 16.10 5.83 6.06
C ASN A 211 15.40 5.57 4.71
N GLN A 212 15.03 6.64 3.96
CA GLN A 212 14.34 6.52 2.67
C GLN A 212 14.92 7.52 1.64
N PRO A 213 15.99 7.15 0.93
CA PRO A 213 16.65 8.01 -0.05
C PRO A 213 15.71 8.56 -1.14
N GLU A 214 14.72 7.76 -1.56
CA GLU A 214 13.73 8.16 -2.57
C GLU A 214 12.86 9.31 -2.07
N ALA A 215 12.47 9.27 -0.78
CA ALA A 215 11.72 10.36 -0.15
C ALA A 215 12.57 11.63 -0.07
N ILE A 216 13.85 11.53 0.33
CA ILE A 216 14.77 12.67 0.36
C ILE A 216 14.89 13.30 -1.02
N ASN A 217 15.10 12.51 -2.07
CA ASN A 217 15.22 13.01 -3.44
C ASN A 217 13.96 13.78 -3.87
N LYS A 218 12.78 13.23 -3.56
CA LYS A 218 11.52 13.87 -3.88
C LYS A 218 11.31 15.19 -3.13
N LEU A 219 11.68 15.24 -1.86
CA LEU A 219 11.62 16.45 -1.05
C LEU A 219 12.60 17.54 -1.57
N GLN A 220 13.78 17.15 -2.05
CA GLN A 220 14.74 18.07 -2.67
C GLN A 220 14.18 18.73 -3.95
N GLU A 221 13.44 18.00 -4.79
CA GLU A 221 12.76 18.56 -5.98
C GLU A 221 11.80 19.70 -5.59
N TRP A 222 11.04 19.53 -4.50
CA TRP A 222 10.08 20.52 -4.01
C TRP A 222 10.75 21.71 -3.31
N LEU A 223 11.82 21.45 -2.56
CA LEU A 223 12.59 22.52 -1.88
C LEU A 223 13.42 23.35 -2.85
N GLY A 224 13.86 22.78 -3.98
CA GLY A 224 14.80 23.38 -4.91
C GLY A 224 16.22 23.53 -4.34
N GLU A 225 17.12 24.11 -5.13
CA GLU A 225 18.51 24.39 -4.71
C GLU A 225 18.57 25.44 -3.58
N PRO A 226 19.66 25.45 -2.78
CA PRO A 226 19.86 26.50 -1.79
C PRO A 226 19.81 27.90 -2.43
N GLY A 227 18.88 28.74 -1.96
CA GLY A 227 18.63 30.07 -2.51
C GLY A 227 17.45 30.10 -3.51
N GLU A 228 16.98 28.98 -4.02
CA GLU A 228 15.70 28.90 -4.70
C GLU A 228 14.55 28.77 -3.67
N ASN A 229 13.48 29.53 -3.90
CA ASN A 229 12.27 29.46 -3.09
C ASN A 229 11.15 28.86 -3.97
N LYS A 230 11.09 27.51 -4.02
CA LYS A 230 10.08 26.79 -4.80
C LYS A 230 8.81 26.48 -4.02
N LEU A 231 8.88 26.49 -2.69
CA LEU A 231 7.71 26.26 -1.85
C LEU A 231 6.80 27.48 -1.89
N THR A 232 5.56 27.25 -2.25
CA THR A 232 4.50 28.25 -2.19
C THR A 232 3.86 28.27 -0.82
N ASP A 233 3.31 29.43 -0.42
CA ASP A 233 2.52 29.53 0.78
C ASP A 233 1.29 28.66 0.71
N TRP A 234 0.89 28.11 1.83
CA TRP A 234 -0.19 27.15 1.92
C TRP A 234 -1.50 27.82 2.35
N ASP A 235 -2.56 27.72 1.54
CA ASP A 235 -3.90 28.17 1.89
C ASP A 235 -4.53 27.24 2.94
N ILE A 236 -4.66 27.74 4.17
CA ILE A 236 -5.18 27.02 5.33
C ILE A 236 -6.63 27.34 5.64
N SER A 237 -7.33 28.04 4.77
CA SER A 237 -8.71 28.48 4.99
C SER A 237 -9.70 28.02 3.93
N ARG A 238 -10.96 27.94 4.33
CA ARG A 238 -12.10 27.70 3.43
C ARG A 238 -13.27 28.57 3.83
N ASP A 239 -14.06 28.99 2.85
CA ASP A 239 -15.28 29.78 3.05
C ASP A 239 -16.46 28.91 3.46
N ALA A 240 -17.39 29.50 4.22
CA ALA A 240 -18.68 28.89 4.47
C ALA A 240 -19.50 28.71 3.16
N PRO A 241 -20.33 27.66 3.03
CA PRO A 241 -20.51 26.56 3.98
C PRO A 241 -19.38 25.53 3.91
N TYR A 242 -18.89 25.10 5.04
CA TYR A 242 -17.82 24.12 5.15
C TYR A 242 -17.95 23.33 6.47
N PHE A 243 -17.78 22.03 6.44
CA PHE A 243 -17.76 21.22 7.66
C PHE A 243 -16.33 21.14 8.20
N GLY A 244 -16.09 21.79 9.33
CA GLY A 244 -14.78 21.91 9.97
C GLY A 244 -14.81 22.88 11.14
N PHE A 245 -13.65 23.26 11.66
CA PHE A 245 -13.54 24.25 12.73
C PHE A 245 -13.40 25.67 12.17
N GLU A 246 -14.17 26.61 12.71
CA GLU A 246 -14.06 28.02 12.35
C GLU A 246 -12.73 28.61 12.86
N ILE A 247 -12.09 29.44 12.03
CA ILE A 247 -10.82 30.10 12.36
C ILE A 247 -11.08 31.18 13.41
N PRO A 248 -10.37 31.19 14.56
CA PRO A 248 -10.56 32.19 15.60
C PRO A 248 -10.38 33.64 15.08
N GLY A 249 -11.41 34.46 15.28
CA GLY A 249 -11.43 35.87 14.86
C GLY A 249 -11.61 36.09 13.35
N ALA A 250 -12.08 35.06 12.60
CA ALA A 250 -12.38 35.14 11.17
C ALA A 250 -13.76 34.51 10.87
N PRO A 251 -14.87 35.21 11.21
CA PRO A 251 -16.23 34.68 11.05
C PRO A 251 -16.49 34.19 9.61
N GLY A 252 -17.08 32.99 9.47
CA GLY A 252 -17.35 32.36 8.17
C GLY A 252 -16.14 31.78 7.46
N LYS A 253 -14.98 31.73 8.10
CA LYS A 253 -13.77 31.07 7.62
C LYS A 253 -13.44 29.85 8.47
N PHE A 254 -13.15 28.75 7.82
CA PHE A 254 -12.89 27.46 8.45
C PHE A 254 -11.45 27.00 8.14
N PHE A 255 -10.85 26.24 9.06
CA PHE A 255 -9.59 25.60 8.78
C PHE A 255 -9.76 24.60 7.63
N TYR A 256 -8.82 24.64 6.69
CA TYR A 256 -8.74 23.64 5.65
C TYR A 256 -8.33 22.29 6.24
N VAL A 257 -8.96 21.22 5.80
CA VAL A 257 -8.75 19.85 6.30
C VAL A 257 -7.29 19.41 6.39
N TRP A 258 -6.43 19.90 5.52
CA TRP A 258 -5.00 19.56 5.57
C TRP A 258 -4.20 20.29 6.67
N LEU A 259 -4.77 21.32 7.30
CA LEU A 259 -4.20 21.86 8.53
C LEU A 259 -4.59 20.97 9.73
N ASP A 260 -5.85 20.63 9.88
CA ASP A 260 -6.33 19.96 11.08
C ASP A 260 -6.20 18.43 11.03
N ALA A 261 -6.06 17.82 9.85
CA ALA A 261 -5.85 16.40 9.71
C ALA A 261 -4.59 15.90 10.47
N PRO A 262 -3.37 16.42 10.23
CA PRO A 262 -2.21 15.97 10.99
C PRO A 262 -2.29 16.36 12.47
N ILE A 263 -3.00 17.43 12.83
CA ILE A 263 -3.29 17.79 14.22
C ILE A 263 -4.17 16.71 14.89
N GLY A 264 -4.94 15.97 14.14
CA GLY A 264 -5.70 14.80 14.61
C GLY A 264 -4.84 13.74 15.31
N TYR A 265 -3.55 13.64 14.97
CA TYR A 265 -2.61 12.78 15.72
C TYR A 265 -2.42 13.25 17.16
N MET A 266 -2.29 14.57 17.33
CA MET A 266 -2.20 15.20 18.66
C MET A 266 -3.51 15.04 19.41
N GLY A 267 -4.65 15.26 18.75
CA GLY A 267 -5.98 15.08 19.31
C GLY A 267 -6.21 13.65 19.81
N SER A 268 -5.91 12.66 18.99
CA SER A 268 -6.03 11.26 19.37
C SER A 268 -5.10 10.87 20.52
N PHE A 269 -3.86 11.35 20.52
CA PHE A 269 -2.93 11.07 21.61
C PHE A 269 -3.35 11.80 22.90
N LYS A 270 -3.87 13.03 22.81
CA LYS A 270 -4.39 13.76 23.98
C LYS A 270 -5.56 13.01 24.62
N ASN A 271 -6.47 12.50 23.81
CA ASN A 271 -7.57 11.67 24.27
C ASN A 271 -7.05 10.37 24.95
N LEU A 272 -6.02 9.73 24.39
CA LEU A 272 -5.34 8.59 25.05
C LEU A 272 -4.73 8.98 26.39
N CYS A 273 -4.07 10.14 26.46
CA CYS A 273 -3.49 10.66 27.71
C CYS A 273 -4.53 10.82 28.80
N GLN A 274 -5.70 11.35 28.47
CA GLN A 274 -6.81 11.49 29.41
C GLN A 274 -7.32 10.13 29.92
N LYS A 275 -7.41 9.12 29.03
CA LYS A 275 -7.85 7.76 29.37
C LYS A 275 -6.86 6.98 30.21
N LYS A 276 -5.55 7.20 30.00
CA LYS A 276 -4.46 6.39 30.58
C LYS A 276 -3.63 7.12 31.65
N GLY A 277 -3.85 8.41 31.87
CA GLY A 277 -3.04 9.22 32.78
C GLY A 277 -1.62 9.47 32.26
N LEU A 278 -1.44 9.57 30.92
CA LEU A 278 -0.15 9.84 30.30
C LEU A 278 0.11 11.35 30.25
N ASP A 279 1.38 11.73 30.27
CA ASP A 279 1.81 13.11 30.05
C ASP A 279 1.96 13.38 28.55
N PHE A 280 1.15 14.28 28.01
CA PHE A 280 1.16 14.67 26.60
C PHE A 280 2.51 15.32 26.21
N ASP A 281 3.03 16.20 27.06
CA ASP A 281 4.26 16.94 26.77
C ASP A 281 5.50 16.06 26.81
N ALA A 282 5.45 14.93 27.52
CA ALA A 282 6.50 13.91 27.48
C ALA A 282 6.68 13.29 26.08
N PHE A 283 5.74 13.47 25.16
CA PHE A 283 5.80 13.00 23.76
C PHE A 283 5.82 14.14 22.75
N TRP A 284 4.96 15.17 22.88
CA TRP A 284 4.81 16.26 21.92
C TRP A 284 5.52 17.55 22.30
N GLY A 285 5.98 17.70 23.54
CA GLY A 285 6.73 18.88 23.95
C GLY A 285 8.05 19.02 23.18
N LYS A 286 8.45 20.24 22.83
CA LYS A 286 9.67 20.53 22.04
C LYS A 286 10.96 19.91 22.62
N GLY A 287 11.04 19.77 23.95
CA GLY A 287 12.18 19.15 24.65
C GLY A 287 12.04 17.64 24.88
N SER A 288 11.00 17.00 24.35
CA SER A 288 10.77 15.56 24.53
C SER A 288 11.88 14.71 23.91
N THR A 289 12.28 13.65 24.61
CA THR A 289 13.20 12.61 24.13
C THR A 289 12.46 11.38 23.61
N ALA A 290 11.10 11.35 23.65
CA ALA A 290 10.31 10.29 23.07
C ALA A 290 10.50 10.28 21.54
N GLU A 291 10.35 9.16 20.91
CA GLU A 291 10.41 9.00 19.45
C GLU A 291 9.01 9.10 18.86
N LEU A 292 8.86 9.82 17.74
CA LEU A 292 7.59 10.00 17.04
C LEU A 292 7.73 9.53 15.60
N TYR A 293 6.92 8.55 15.21
CA TYR A 293 6.95 7.94 13.89
C TYR A 293 5.60 8.06 13.18
N HIS A 294 5.62 8.55 11.94
CA HIS A 294 4.46 8.60 11.05
C HIS A 294 4.62 7.59 9.92
N PHE A 295 3.65 6.69 9.77
CA PHE A 295 3.53 5.81 8.61
C PHE A 295 2.50 6.39 7.66
N ILE A 296 2.85 6.54 6.37
CA ILE A 296 2.01 7.24 5.39
C ILE A 296 2.12 6.63 3.99
N GLY A 297 1.11 6.86 3.15
CA GLY A 297 1.22 6.66 1.71
C GLY A 297 2.16 7.70 1.07
N LYS A 298 2.86 7.33 0.01
CA LYS A 298 3.80 8.24 -0.70
C LYS A 298 3.14 9.48 -1.30
N ASP A 299 1.83 9.45 -1.53
CA ASP A 299 1.04 10.56 -2.07
C ASP A 299 0.89 11.74 -1.12
N ILE A 300 1.01 11.50 0.19
CA ILE A 300 0.90 12.53 1.23
C ILE A 300 2.26 12.88 1.87
N LEU A 301 3.35 12.49 1.23
CA LEU A 301 4.71 12.80 1.71
C LEU A 301 4.94 14.32 1.83
N TYR A 302 4.43 15.11 0.88
CA TYR A 302 4.55 16.57 0.89
C TYR A 302 4.02 17.17 2.21
N PHE A 303 2.85 16.73 2.64
CA PHE A 303 2.20 17.23 3.87
C PHE A 303 2.95 16.84 5.14
N HIS A 304 3.40 15.58 5.23
CA HIS A 304 4.00 15.03 6.45
C HIS A 304 5.48 15.34 6.61
N ALA A 305 6.19 15.63 5.52
CA ALA A 305 7.62 15.89 5.57
C ALA A 305 8.02 17.36 5.35
N LEU A 306 7.09 18.21 4.89
CA LEU A 306 7.33 19.67 4.72
C LEU A 306 6.36 20.47 5.58
N PHE A 307 5.07 20.41 5.28
CA PHE A 307 4.04 21.24 5.91
C PHE A 307 3.96 20.99 7.41
N TRP A 308 3.68 19.75 7.82
CA TRP A 308 3.51 19.36 9.21
C TRP A 308 4.73 19.63 10.10
N PRO A 309 5.98 19.28 9.72
CA PRO A 309 7.16 19.66 10.51
C PRO A 309 7.36 21.16 10.66
N ALA A 310 7.02 21.96 9.63
CA ALA A 310 7.12 23.43 9.71
C ALA A 310 6.08 24.00 10.68
N GLU A 311 4.84 23.49 10.67
CA GLU A 311 3.82 23.89 11.66
C GLU A 311 4.27 23.58 13.09
N LEU A 312 4.71 22.35 13.35
CA LEU A 312 5.17 21.91 14.67
C LEU A 312 6.35 22.74 15.18
N GLU A 313 7.37 22.92 14.36
CA GLU A 313 8.58 23.69 14.76
C GLU A 313 8.23 25.10 15.19
N HIS A 314 7.45 25.81 14.34
CA HIS A 314 7.12 27.21 14.57
C HIS A 314 6.00 27.40 15.59
N ALA A 315 5.20 26.36 15.88
CA ALA A 315 4.27 26.36 17.00
C ALA A 315 4.90 25.87 18.32
N GLY A 316 6.21 25.52 18.32
CA GLY A 316 6.93 25.14 19.53
C GLY A 316 6.65 23.72 20.00
N TYR A 317 6.29 22.83 19.08
CA TYR A 317 6.13 21.40 19.32
C TYR A 317 7.32 20.60 18.79
N ARG A 318 7.36 19.32 19.18
CA ARG A 318 8.34 18.37 18.67
C ARG A 318 7.96 17.95 17.24
N ILE A 319 8.94 17.89 16.35
CA ILE A 319 8.79 17.32 15.00
C ILE A 319 8.92 15.79 15.01
N PRO A 320 8.42 15.07 14.00
CA PRO A 320 8.61 13.63 13.87
C PRO A 320 10.09 13.23 13.91
N THR A 321 10.37 12.08 14.55
CA THR A 321 11.67 11.41 14.47
C THR A 321 11.88 10.87 13.05
N SER A 322 10.86 10.21 12.51
CA SER A 322 10.85 9.79 11.10
C SER A 322 9.44 9.73 10.52
N VAL A 323 9.37 10.00 9.22
CA VAL A 323 8.20 9.76 8.38
C VAL A 323 8.54 8.60 7.44
N PHE A 324 7.73 7.56 7.48
CA PHE A 324 7.90 6.35 6.69
C PHE A 324 6.83 6.27 5.62
N ALA A 325 7.23 6.53 4.37
CA ALA A 325 6.34 6.47 3.23
C ALA A 325 6.37 5.08 2.56
N HIS A 326 5.22 4.59 2.13
CA HIS A 326 5.10 3.34 1.37
C HIS A 326 4.45 3.58 0.00
N GLY A 327 4.64 2.62 -0.91
CA GLY A 327 4.03 2.63 -2.24
C GLY A 327 2.55 2.24 -2.24
N PHE A 328 1.92 2.31 -3.41
CA PHE A 328 0.53 1.92 -3.60
C PHE A 328 0.38 0.41 -3.72
N LEU A 329 -0.85 -0.07 -3.52
CA LEU A 329 -1.24 -1.44 -3.82
C LEU A 329 -1.77 -1.53 -5.25
N THR A 330 -1.18 -2.43 -6.02
CA THR A 330 -1.76 -2.95 -7.27
C THR A 330 -2.37 -4.34 -7.03
N VAL A 331 -3.26 -4.76 -7.91
CA VAL A 331 -3.85 -6.12 -7.89
C VAL A 331 -3.67 -6.71 -9.28
N ASP A 332 -2.98 -7.85 -9.35
CA ASP A 332 -2.58 -8.51 -10.61
C ASP A 332 -1.93 -7.53 -11.60
N GLY A 333 -0.93 -6.79 -11.13
CA GLY A 333 -0.13 -5.84 -11.91
C GLY A 333 -0.87 -4.58 -12.35
N ALA A 334 -2.08 -4.31 -11.86
CA ALA A 334 -2.85 -3.15 -12.26
C ALA A 334 -3.46 -2.39 -11.08
N LYS A 335 -3.69 -1.07 -11.25
CA LYS A 335 -4.40 -0.26 -10.25
C LYS A 335 -5.74 -0.91 -9.90
N MET A 336 -6.11 -0.86 -8.62
CA MET A 336 -7.43 -1.32 -8.17
C MET A 336 -8.54 -0.65 -8.97
N SER A 337 -9.51 -1.45 -9.43
CA SER A 337 -10.59 -0.98 -10.30
C SER A 337 -11.91 -1.63 -9.91
N LYS A 338 -12.93 -0.78 -9.79
CA LYS A 338 -14.30 -1.23 -9.53
C LYS A 338 -14.84 -2.12 -10.66
N SER A 339 -14.62 -1.74 -11.92
CA SER A 339 -15.10 -2.48 -13.09
C SER A 339 -14.50 -3.89 -13.23
N ARG A 340 -13.27 -4.09 -12.72
CA ARG A 340 -12.60 -5.39 -12.70
C ARG A 340 -12.90 -6.25 -11.47
N GLY A 341 -13.58 -5.69 -10.47
CA GLY A 341 -13.79 -6.34 -9.18
C GLY A 341 -12.53 -6.40 -8.30
N THR A 342 -11.49 -5.66 -8.66
CA THR A 342 -10.22 -5.61 -7.91
C THR A 342 -10.17 -4.48 -6.88
N PHE A 343 -11.22 -3.66 -6.80
CA PHE A 343 -11.42 -2.70 -5.71
C PHE A 343 -12.08 -3.41 -4.52
N ILE A 344 -11.27 -4.15 -3.77
CA ILE A 344 -11.73 -4.98 -2.67
C ILE A 344 -11.74 -4.16 -1.39
N THR A 345 -12.91 -4.09 -0.72
CA THR A 345 -13.05 -3.47 0.61
C THR A 345 -12.67 -4.45 1.71
N ALA A 346 -12.29 -3.89 2.88
CA ALA A 346 -12.03 -4.68 4.09
C ALA A 346 -13.25 -5.53 4.48
N GLU A 347 -14.42 -4.91 4.48
CA GLU A 347 -15.70 -5.59 4.78
C GLU A 347 -15.95 -6.77 3.81
N SER A 348 -15.76 -6.55 2.50
CA SER A 348 -15.97 -7.61 1.49
C SER A 348 -15.02 -8.79 1.71
N TYR A 349 -13.74 -8.54 2.01
CA TYR A 349 -12.77 -9.58 2.32
C TYR A 349 -13.21 -10.43 3.51
N LEU A 350 -13.62 -9.78 4.60
CA LEU A 350 -14.06 -10.45 5.82
C LEU A 350 -15.39 -11.19 5.63
N ALA A 351 -16.35 -10.62 4.88
CA ALA A 351 -17.65 -11.20 4.59
C ALA A 351 -17.55 -12.51 3.79
N GLN A 352 -16.52 -12.66 2.95
CA GLN A 352 -16.23 -13.91 2.25
C GLN A 352 -15.54 -14.98 3.12
N GLY A 353 -15.34 -14.70 4.43
CA GLY A 353 -14.76 -15.65 5.38
C GLY A 353 -13.26 -15.90 5.19
N LEU A 354 -12.54 -15.01 4.49
CA LEU A 354 -11.10 -15.12 4.36
C LEU A 354 -10.42 -14.71 5.68
N ASN A 355 -9.43 -15.49 6.08
CA ASN A 355 -8.68 -15.19 7.30
C ASN A 355 -7.82 -13.91 7.10
N PRO A 356 -7.99 -12.88 7.93
CA PRO A 356 -7.23 -11.62 7.82
C PRO A 356 -5.71 -11.82 7.96
N GLU A 357 -5.26 -12.82 8.69
CA GLU A 357 -3.83 -13.09 8.86
C GLU A 357 -3.15 -13.63 7.59
N TRP A 358 -3.90 -14.18 6.64
CA TRP A 358 -3.36 -14.52 5.32
C TRP A 358 -2.91 -13.26 4.58
N LEU A 359 -3.73 -12.20 4.60
CA LEU A 359 -3.40 -10.92 3.96
C LEU A 359 -2.27 -10.20 4.70
N ARG A 360 -2.28 -10.21 6.05
CA ARG A 360 -1.19 -9.65 6.87
C ARG A 360 0.14 -10.29 6.52
N TYR A 361 0.19 -11.62 6.42
CA TYR A 361 1.38 -12.35 6.01
C TYR A 361 1.84 -11.97 4.60
N TYR A 362 0.92 -11.92 3.65
CA TYR A 362 1.23 -11.61 2.26
C TYR A 362 1.79 -10.20 2.11
N PHE A 363 1.16 -9.21 2.72
CA PHE A 363 1.67 -7.84 2.70
C PHE A 363 3.05 -7.73 3.35
N ALA A 364 3.23 -8.35 4.51
CA ALA A 364 4.54 -8.39 5.16
C ALA A 364 5.62 -9.06 4.28
N ALA A 365 5.25 -10.10 3.51
CA ALA A 365 6.19 -10.77 2.58
C ALA A 365 6.57 -9.92 1.35
N LYS A 366 5.86 -8.82 1.09
CA LYS A 366 6.14 -7.88 -0.02
C LYS A 366 6.78 -6.57 0.46
N LEU A 367 6.54 -6.15 1.69
CA LEU A 367 7.00 -4.87 2.24
C LEU A 367 8.50 -4.92 2.60
N ASN A 368 9.28 -4.02 2.03
CA ASN A 368 10.74 -3.94 2.15
C ASN A 368 11.26 -2.61 2.72
N GLY A 369 10.37 -1.75 3.26
CA GLY A 369 10.72 -0.44 3.85
C GLY A 369 10.98 0.67 2.83
N THR A 370 10.77 0.43 1.53
CA THR A 370 10.89 1.43 0.45
C THR A 370 9.53 2.02 0.05
N MET A 371 9.56 2.99 -0.88
CA MET A 371 8.35 3.61 -1.47
C MET A 371 7.84 2.90 -2.74
N GLU A 372 8.35 1.70 -3.02
CA GLU A 372 7.90 0.91 -4.16
C GLU A 372 6.47 0.42 -4.01
N ASP A 373 5.74 0.37 -5.13
CA ASP A 373 4.40 -0.20 -5.16
C ASP A 373 4.48 -1.72 -4.94
N ILE A 374 3.53 -2.25 -4.18
CA ILE A 374 3.43 -3.69 -3.97
C ILE A 374 2.25 -4.26 -4.77
N ASP A 375 2.43 -5.49 -5.25
CA ASP A 375 1.39 -6.17 -6.02
C ASP A 375 0.76 -7.33 -5.23
N LEU A 376 -0.57 -7.30 -5.11
CA LEU A 376 -1.36 -8.43 -4.67
C LEU A 376 -1.68 -9.29 -5.91
N ASN A 377 -0.77 -10.19 -6.26
CA ASN A 377 -1.07 -11.25 -7.20
C ASN A 377 -1.84 -12.36 -6.50
N LEU A 378 -3.05 -12.64 -6.96
CA LEU A 378 -3.98 -13.51 -6.26
C LEU A 378 -3.53 -14.97 -6.24
N ASP A 379 -2.87 -15.45 -7.27
CA ASP A 379 -2.32 -16.82 -7.34
C ASP A 379 -1.09 -16.97 -6.42
N ASP A 380 -0.19 -15.99 -6.43
CA ASP A 380 0.97 -15.94 -5.50
C ASP A 380 0.49 -15.85 -4.05
N PHE A 381 -0.58 -15.10 -3.77
CA PHE A 381 -1.19 -15.01 -2.46
C PHE A 381 -1.61 -16.40 -1.93
N VAL A 382 -2.39 -17.15 -2.72
CA VAL A 382 -2.83 -18.51 -2.35
C VAL A 382 -1.64 -19.44 -2.18
N SER A 383 -0.73 -19.44 -3.14
CA SER A 383 0.44 -20.33 -3.17
C SER A 383 1.35 -20.08 -1.97
N ARG A 384 1.69 -18.82 -1.71
CA ARG A 384 2.62 -18.41 -0.65
C ARG A 384 2.07 -18.70 0.74
N VAL A 385 0.83 -18.35 1.02
CA VAL A 385 0.20 -18.61 2.33
C VAL A 385 0.11 -20.12 2.57
N ASN A 386 -0.32 -20.88 1.58
CA ASN A 386 -0.46 -22.33 1.70
C ASN A 386 0.88 -23.06 1.86
N SER A 387 1.91 -22.61 1.15
CA SER A 387 3.26 -23.16 1.25
C SER A 387 3.92 -22.79 2.57
N ASP A 388 4.03 -21.50 2.86
CA ASP A 388 4.86 -21.01 3.95
C ASP A 388 4.20 -21.25 5.31
N LEU A 389 2.94 -20.81 5.50
CA LEU A 389 2.28 -20.93 6.79
C LEU A 389 1.83 -22.34 7.09
N VAL A 390 1.09 -22.98 6.17
CA VAL A 390 0.53 -24.32 6.44
C VAL A 390 1.55 -25.41 6.11
N GLY A 391 2.19 -25.34 4.95
CA GLY A 391 3.12 -26.36 4.46
C GLY A 391 4.42 -26.45 5.24
N LYS A 392 4.96 -25.32 5.70
CA LYS A 392 6.24 -25.28 6.44
C LYS A 392 6.01 -25.08 7.93
N TYR A 393 5.51 -23.92 8.37
CA TYR A 393 5.51 -23.51 9.77
C TYR A 393 4.57 -24.37 10.64
N ILE A 394 3.27 -24.42 10.34
CA ILE A 394 2.29 -25.14 11.16
C ILE A 394 2.54 -26.65 11.14
N ASN A 395 3.03 -27.16 10.02
CA ASN A 395 3.32 -28.57 9.84
C ASN A 395 4.37 -29.10 10.85
N ILE A 396 5.29 -28.25 11.32
CA ILE A 396 6.28 -28.60 12.35
C ILE A 396 5.57 -29.06 13.62
N ALA A 397 4.65 -28.25 14.15
CA ALA A 397 3.90 -28.58 15.37
C ALA A 397 3.03 -29.81 15.16
N SER A 398 2.31 -29.91 14.03
CA SER A 398 1.39 -31.03 13.77
C SER A 398 2.09 -32.38 13.70
N ARG A 399 3.35 -32.42 13.22
CA ARG A 399 4.16 -33.63 13.09
C ARG A 399 4.73 -34.11 14.43
N ALA A 400 4.81 -33.24 15.46
CA ALA A 400 5.38 -33.55 16.78
C ALA A 400 4.33 -33.72 17.89
N ALA A 401 3.32 -32.83 17.91
CA ALA A 401 2.36 -32.70 19.00
C ALA A 401 1.60 -33.99 19.30
N GLY A 402 1.19 -34.73 18.25
CA GLY A 402 0.45 -35.99 18.41
C GLY A 402 1.24 -37.07 19.12
N PHE A 403 2.56 -37.15 18.95
CA PHE A 403 3.44 -38.10 19.67
C PHE A 403 3.63 -37.65 21.11
N ILE A 404 3.87 -36.38 21.36
CA ILE A 404 3.99 -35.84 22.73
C ILE A 404 2.71 -36.12 23.54
N ALA A 405 1.54 -35.86 22.97
CA ALA A 405 0.25 -36.08 23.63
C ALA A 405 0.00 -37.59 23.92
N LYS A 406 0.17 -38.46 22.92
CA LYS A 406 -0.25 -39.87 23.01
C LYS A 406 0.74 -40.76 23.75
N ARG A 407 2.04 -40.49 23.64
CA ARG A 407 3.08 -41.37 24.23
C ARG A 407 3.72 -40.82 25.50
N PHE A 408 3.77 -39.48 25.62
CA PHE A 408 4.50 -38.83 26.71
C PHE A 408 3.59 -37.97 27.60
N GLY A 409 2.27 -38.22 27.57
CA GLY A 409 1.29 -37.56 28.44
C GLY A 409 1.26 -36.01 28.30
N GLY A 410 1.57 -35.51 27.14
CA GLY A 410 1.64 -34.05 26.87
C GLY A 410 2.92 -33.37 27.37
N LYS A 411 3.86 -34.10 27.98
CA LYS A 411 5.09 -33.53 28.56
C LYS A 411 6.24 -33.59 27.56
N LEU A 412 7.01 -32.53 27.49
CA LEU A 412 8.28 -32.47 26.78
C LEU A 412 9.35 -33.30 27.53
N ASP A 413 10.46 -33.59 26.88
CA ASP A 413 11.58 -34.33 27.45
C ASP A 413 12.04 -33.72 28.78
N ALA A 414 12.29 -34.55 29.78
CA ALA A 414 12.73 -34.13 31.09
C ALA A 414 14.22 -33.72 31.15
N ARG A 415 14.97 -33.96 30.08
CA ARG A 415 16.38 -33.57 29.97
C ARG A 415 16.50 -32.10 29.55
N HIS A 416 17.63 -31.47 29.88
CA HIS A 416 18.00 -30.19 29.35
C HIS A 416 18.51 -30.35 27.89
N LEU A 417 17.76 -29.82 26.92
CA LEU A 417 18.04 -30.02 25.50
C LEU A 417 18.78 -28.85 24.83
N ASN A 418 19.26 -27.86 25.58
CA ASN A 418 19.87 -26.64 25.01
C ASN A 418 21.05 -26.93 24.08
N GLU A 419 21.98 -27.80 24.49
CA GLU A 419 23.14 -28.18 23.69
C GLU A 419 22.73 -28.97 22.45
N THR A 420 21.84 -29.95 22.62
CA THR A 420 21.28 -30.77 21.53
C THR A 420 20.53 -29.87 20.51
N PHE A 421 19.74 -28.93 21.01
CA PHE A 421 19.01 -27.99 20.15
C PHE A 421 19.96 -27.16 19.28
N ARG A 422 20.99 -26.57 19.87
CA ARG A 422 22.00 -25.79 19.13
C ARG A 422 22.82 -26.63 18.15
N ALA A 423 23.08 -27.88 18.48
CA ALA A 423 23.81 -28.80 17.61
C ALA A 423 22.98 -29.27 16.39
N GLU A 424 21.72 -29.63 16.62
CA GLU A 424 20.83 -30.20 15.59
C GLU A 424 20.10 -29.11 14.76
N LEU A 425 19.82 -27.94 15.36
CA LEU A 425 19.11 -26.81 14.76
C LEU A 425 19.93 -25.52 14.95
N PRO A 426 21.14 -25.45 14.38
CA PRO A 426 22.03 -24.31 14.57
C PRO A 426 21.43 -23.03 13.98
N GLY A 427 21.69 -21.91 14.63
CA GLY A 427 21.30 -20.58 14.14
C GLY A 427 19.85 -20.18 14.39
N LEU A 428 18.96 -21.05 14.91
CA LEU A 428 17.55 -20.68 15.15
C LEU A 428 17.43 -19.59 16.23
N ILE A 429 18.15 -19.71 17.31
CA ILE A 429 18.16 -18.74 18.42
C ILE A 429 18.91 -17.47 17.97
N GLU A 430 20.08 -17.67 17.38
CA GLU A 430 21.00 -16.60 16.98
C GLU A 430 20.42 -15.69 15.89
N ALA A 431 19.50 -16.19 15.07
CA ALA A 431 18.80 -15.40 14.05
C ALA A 431 17.90 -14.30 14.63
N GLY A 432 17.57 -14.35 15.93
CA GLY A 432 16.63 -13.42 16.55
C GLY A 432 17.01 -11.95 16.40
N GLU A 433 18.29 -11.58 16.53
CA GLU A 433 18.73 -10.19 16.38
C GLU A 433 18.80 -9.74 14.90
N GLU A 434 19.14 -10.63 13.96
CA GLU A 434 19.06 -10.36 12.52
C GLU A 434 17.60 -10.07 12.11
N ILE A 435 16.68 -10.91 12.58
CA ILE A 435 15.24 -10.74 12.30
C ILE A 435 14.72 -9.46 12.96
N ALA A 436 15.14 -9.16 14.19
CA ALA A 436 14.80 -7.93 14.90
C ALA A 436 15.25 -6.67 14.12
N ALA A 437 16.47 -6.67 13.61
CA ALA A 437 17.01 -5.59 12.81
C ALA A 437 16.18 -5.35 11.51
N ASN A 438 15.72 -6.43 10.87
CA ASN A 438 14.86 -6.32 9.70
C ASN A 438 13.47 -5.75 10.05
N TYR A 439 12.88 -6.14 11.20
CA TYR A 439 11.63 -5.55 11.68
C TYR A 439 11.80 -4.07 12.00
N GLU A 440 12.88 -3.69 12.68
CA GLU A 440 13.19 -2.28 12.97
C GLU A 440 13.30 -1.45 11.68
N ALA A 441 13.98 -1.98 10.69
CA ALA A 441 14.14 -1.36 9.37
C ALA A 441 12.86 -1.41 8.49
N ARG A 442 11.79 -2.05 8.96
CA ARG A 442 10.53 -2.30 8.20
C ARG A 442 10.73 -3.16 6.94
N ASP A 443 11.87 -3.85 6.82
CA ASP A 443 12.10 -4.86 5.78
C ASP A 443 11.49 -6.20 6.24
N TYR A 444 10.14 -6.21 6.31
CA TYR A 444 9.42 -7.41 6.75
C TYR A 444 9.59 -8.56 5.76
N ALA A 445 9.71 -8.26 4.48
CA ALA A 445 9.96 -9.27 3.45
C ALA A 445 11.25 -10.04 3.72
N ARG A 446 12.31 -9.35 4.13
CA ARG A 446 13.58 -9.98 4.49
C ARG A 446 13.47 -10.76 5.80
N ALA A 447 12.80 -10.19 6.80
CA ALA A 447 12.52 -10.89 8.06
C ALA A 447 11.80 -12.22 7.81
N LEU A 448 10.70 -12.20 7.03
CA LEU A 448 9.91 -13.40 6.75
C LEU A 448 10.67 -14.42 5.89
N ARG A 449 11.46 -13.99 4.91
CA ARG A 449 12.34 -14.90 4.16
C ARG A 449 13.31 -15.62 5.10
N ARG A 450 13.88 -14.91 6.07
CA ARG A 450 14.78 -15.53 7.07
C ARG A 450 14.03 -16.52 7.94
N VAL A 451 12.86 -16.16 8.44
CA VAL A 451 12.01 -17.08 9.27
C VAL A 451 11.62 -18.33 8.48
N MET A 452 11.23 -18.19 7.22
CA MET A 452 10.87 -19.34 6.38
C MET A 452 12.08 -20.24 6.06
N ALA A 453 13.27 -19.68 5.89
CA ALA A 453 14.50 -20.46 5.74
C ALA A 453 14.81 -21.28 7.02
N LEU A 454 14.56 -20.71 8.20
CA LEU A 454 14.67 -21.45 9.47
C LEU A 454 13.61 -22.55 9.56
N ALA A 455 12.37 -22.29 9.11
CA ALA A 455 11.31 -23.31 9.05
C ALA A 455 11.69 -24.45 8.09
N ASP A 456 12.32 -24.16 6.95
CA ASP A 456 12.84 -25.19 6.05
C ASP A 456 13.92 -26.05 6.71
N GLN A 457 14.86 -25.44 7.44
CA GLN A 457 15.87 -26.15 8.22
C GLN A 457 15.23 -27.10 9.27
N VAL A 458 14.19 -26.65 9.96
CA VAL A 458 13.44 -27.49 10.91
C VAL A 458 12.74 -28.64 10.19
N ASN A 459 12.14 -28.41 9.03
CA ASN A 459 11.52 -29.48 8.24
C ASN A 459 12.56 -30.49 7.71
N GLN A 460 13.77 -30.07 7.33
CA GLN A 460 14.86 -30.98 7.00
C GLN A 460 15.27 -31.86 8.19
N TYR A 461 15.26 -31.30 9.41
CA TYR A 461 15.46 -32.06 10.64
C TYR A 461 14.35 -33.09 10.87
N VAL A 462 13.08 -32.73 10.61
CA VAL A 462 11.93 -33.67 10.65
C VAL A 462 12.15 -34.81 9.65
N ASP A 463 12.52 -34.51 8.42
CA ASP A 463 12.68 -35.50 7.35
C ASP A 463 13.90 -36.42 7.60
N LYS A 464 14.98 -35.91 8.23
CA LYS A 464 16.14 -36.68 8.67
C LYS A 464 15.76 -37.70 9.76
N ASN A 465 14.99 -37.27 10.77
CA ASN A 465 14.67 -38.07 11.95
C ASN A 465 13.39 -38.89 11.83
N GLN A 466 12.48 -38.56 10.94
CA GLN A 466 11.22 -39.25 10.63
C GLN A 466 10.48 -39.72 11.89
N PRO A 467 9.93 -38.85 12.74
CA PRO A 467 9.32 -39.24 14.02
C PRO A 467 8.24 -40.31 13.89
N TRP A 468 7.54 -40.37 12.75
CA TRP A 468 6.58 -41.44 12.45
C TRP A 468 7.20 -42.83 12.22
N GLN A 469 8.49 -42.88 11.82
CA GLN A 469 9.21 -44.16 11.75
C GLN A 469 9.81 -44.54 13.11
N LEU A 470 10.41 -43.57 13.83
CA LEU A 470 10.88 -43.82 15.20
C LEU A 470 9.75 -44.36 16.08
N ALA A 471 8.55 -43.86 15.94
CA ALA A 471 7.38 -44.32 16.68
C ALA A 471 6.97 -45.79 16.41
N LYS A 472 7.45 -46.40 15.33
CA LYS A 472 7.19 -47.81 14.99
C LYS A 472 8.29 -48.75 15.44
N GLN A 473 9.43 -48.23 15.88
CA GLN A 473 10.60 -49.02 16.27
C GLN A 473 10.62 -49.23 17.79
N GLU A 474 10.82 -50.46 18.19
CA GLU A 474 10.95 -50.81 19.62
C GLU A 474 12.22 -50.17 20.21
N GLY A 475 12.13 -49.65 21.45
CA GLY A 475 13.25 -49.01 22.14
C GLY A 475 13.62 -47.61 21.70
N GLN A 476 12.94 -47.01 20.71
CA GLN A 476 13.23 -45.67 20.21
C GLN A 476 12.42 -44.54 20.87
N ASP A 477 11.64 -44.82 21.92
CA ASP A 477 10.79 -43.84 22.59
C ASP A 477 11.59 -42.64 23.14
N ALA A 478 12.78 -42.85 23.70
CA ALA A 478 13.64 -41.77 24.19
C ALA A 478 14.11 -40.82 23.06
N LYS A 479 14.46 -41.37 21.89
CA LYS A 479 14.85 -40.58 20.73
C LYS A 479 13.66 -39.86 20.12
N LEU A 480 12.51 -40.52 20.01
CA LEU A 480 11.27 -39.91 19.57
C LEU A 480 10.87 -38.74 20.47
N HIS A 481 10.97 -38.89 21.78
CA HIS A 481 10.65 -37.85 22.77
C HIS A 481 11.57 -36.63 22.59
N GLU A 482 12.88 -36.87 22.48
CA GLU A 482 13.88 -35.82 22.19
C GLU A 482 13.55 -35.07 20.92
N VAL A 483 13.40 -35.79 19.81
CA VAL A 483 13.11 -35.18 18.48
C VAL A 483 11.83 -34.32 18.52
N CYS A 484 10.74 -34.89 19.08
CA CYS A 484 9.48 -34.15 19.17
C CYS A 484 9.59 -32.94 20.11
N SER A 485 10.34 -33.00 21.19
CA SER A 485 10.56 -31.89 22.11
C SER A 485 11.39 -30.78 21.47
N LEU A 486 12.39 -31.10 20.66
CA LEU A 486 13.15 -30.13 19.86
C LEU A 486 12.26 -29.45 18.85
N LEU A 487 11.38 -30.17 18.14
CA LEU A 487 10.44 -29.61 17.16
C LEU A 487 9.45 -28.65 17.79
N ILE A 488 8.90 -28.97 18.99
CA ILE A 488 8.00 -28.06 19.72
C ILE A 488 8.72 -26.77 20.12
N ASN A 489 9.97 -26.85 20.58
CA ASN A 489 10.77 -25.67 20.86
C ASN A 489 11.09 -24.85 19.62
N ALA A 490 11.43 -25.49 18.50
CA ALA A 490 11.66 -24.81 17.22
C ALA A 490 10.39 -24.10 16.73
N PHE A 491 9.23 -24.76 16.81
CA PHE A 491 7.94 -24.15 16.50
C PHE A 491 7.67 -22.91 17.37
N ARG A 492 7.95 -22.98 18.67
CA ARG A 492 7.80 -21.83 19.57
C ARG A 492 8.71 -20.66 19.17
N LEU A 493 9.96 -20.91 18.82
CA LEU A 493 10.87 -19.85 18.35
C LEU A 493 10.35 -19.17 17.08
N LEU A 494 9.93 -19.96 16.09
CA LEU A 494 9.35 -19.43 14.87
C LEU A 494 8.06 -18.64 15.14
N THR A 495 7.26 -19.08 16.14
CA THR A 495 6.08 -18.34 16.60
C THR A 495 6.45 -16.95 17.13
N ILE A 496 7.50 -16.83 17.94
CA ILE A 496 7.98 -15.54 18.45
C ILE A 496 8.31 -14.61 17.28
N TYR A 497 9.04 -15.12 16.29
CA TYR A 497 9.47 -14.32 15.13
C TYR A 497 8.31 -13.92 14.20
N LEU A 498 7.24 -14.72 14.14
CA LEU A 498 6.06 -14.45 13.33
C LEU A 498 4.97 -13.64 14.07
N LYS A 499 5.03 -13.57 15.40
CA LYS A 499 3.98 -12.97 16.24
C LYS A 499 3.62 -11.52 15.88
N PRO A 500 4.55 -10.64 15.50
CA PRO A 500 4.16 -9.30 15.08
C PRO A 500 3.23 -9.30 13.85
N VAL A 501 3.43 -10.23 12.93
CA VAL A 501 2.66 -10.37 11.69
C VAL A 501 1.36 -11.14 11.91
N LEU A 502 1.39 -12.21 12.72
CA LEU A 502 0.32 -13.19 12.91
C LEU A 502 -0.12 -13.23 14.38
N PRO A 503 -0.72 -12.18 14.93
CA PRO A 503 -1.00 -12.06 16.36
C PRO A 503 -2.01 -13.10 16.88
N LYS A 504 -3.03 -13.46 16.10
CA LYS A 504 -4.05 -14.44 16.51
C LYS A 504 -3.54 -15.87 16.39
N LEU A 505 -2.80 -16.17 15.34
CA LEU A 505 -2.12 -17.46 15.20
C LEU A 505 -1.12 -17.67 16.34
N ALA A 506 -0.34 -16.64 16.68
CA ALA A 506 0.59 -16.70 17.81
C ALA A 506 -0.14 -16.91 19.14
N GLN A 507 -1.26 -16.23 19.39
CA GLN A 507 -2.08 -16.47 20.57
C GLN A 507 -2.55 -17.92 20.68
N ARG A 508 -3.05 -18.51 19.60
CA ARG A 508 -3.45 -19.94 19.58
C ARG A 508 -2.27 -20.89 19.78
N ALA A 509 -1.10 -20.52 19.25
CA ALA A 509 0.13 -21.27 19.47
C ALA A 509 0.58 -21.19 20.95
N GLU A 510 0.47 -20.02 21.58
CA GLU A 510 0.73 -19.83 23.02
C GLU A 510 -0.21 -20.66 23.89
N GLU A 511 -1.49 -20.70 23.56
CA GLU A 511 -2.48 -21.56 24.21
C GLU A 511 -2.12 -23.05 24.07
N PHE A 512 -1.76 -23.50 22.85
CA PHE A 512 -1.29 -24.87 22.62
C PHE A 512 -0.02 -25.18 23.38
N LEU A 513 0.96 -24.28 23.38
CA LEU A 513 2.22 -24.43 24.11
C LEU A 513 2.08 -24.32 25.63
N ASN A 514 0.91 -23.88 26.12
CA ASN A 514 0.63 -23.62 27.52
C ASN A 514 1.63 -22.66 28.16
N VAL A 515 1.84 -21.51 27.48
CA VAL A 515 2.76 -20.46 27.93
C VAL A 515 2.02 -19.10 28.03
N ALA A 516 2.59 -18.21 28.85
CA ALA A 516 2.18 -16.81 28.86
C ALA A 516 2.45 -16.16 27.49
N PRO A 517 1.86 -14.99 27.20
CA PRO A 517 2.14 -14.26 25.96
C PRO A 517 3.64 -14.08 25.75
N LEU A 518 4.14 -14.57 24.61
CA LEU A 518 5.56 -14.58 24.27
C LEU A 518 6.08 -13.18 23.97
N HIS A 519 7.24 -12.85 24.51
CA HIS A 519 8.02 -11.66 24.23
C HIS A 519 9.26 -12.01 23.39
N TRP A 520 9.89 -11.00 22.81
CA TRP A 520 11.07 -11.22 21.96
C TRP A 520 12.24 -11.87 22.70
N ALA A 521 12.46 -11.48 23.96
CA ALA A 521 13.51 -12.03 24.81
C ALA A 521 13.36 -13.55 25.08
N ASP A 522 12.14 -14.07 24.97
CA ASP A 522 11.89 -15.50 25.19
C ASP A 522 12.53 -16.38 24.12
N ALA A 523 12.94 -15.82 22.96
CA ALA A 523 13.67 -16.55 21.95
C ALA A 523 15.03 -17.07 22.41
N GLY A 524 15.63 -16.47 23.44
CA GLY A 524 16.90 -16.89 24.01
C GLY A 524 16.87 -18.23 24.81
N HIS A 525 15.69 -18.72 25.13
CA HIS A 525 15.51 -19.88 26.04
C HIS A 525 14.57 -20.91 25.41
N LEU A 526 14.82 -22.20 25.72
CA LEU A 526 13.88 -23.28 25.45
C LEU A 526 12.83 -23.38 26.56
N LEU A 527 11.73 -24.11 26.29
CA LEU A 527 10.78 -24.52 27.32
C LEU A 527 11.46 -25.37 28.38
N PRO A 528 11.06 -25.25 29.66
CA PRO A 528 11.69 -26.01 30.73
C PRO A 528 11.52 -27.52 30.52
N PRO A 529 12.44 -28.35 31.10
CA PRO A 529 12.30 -29.78 31.07
C PRO A 529 10.94 -30.26 31.61
N ALA A 530 10.38 -31.29 31.01
CA ALA A 530 9.06 -31.84 31.33
C ALA A 530 7.89 -30.83 31.23
N HIS A 531 8.04 -29.73 30.51
CA HIS A 531 6.96 -28.75 30.24
C HIS A 531 5.73 -29.44 29.64
N LEU A 532 4.56 -29.13 30.19
CA LEU A 532 3.29 -29.69 29.74
C LEU A 532 2.67 -28.79 28.65
N ILE A 533 2.45 -29.34 27.46
CA ILE A 533 1.68 -28.70 26.40
C ILE A 533 0.21 -29.14 26.40
N ASN A 534 -0.68 -28.31 25.91
CA ASN A 534 -2.08 -28.63 25.75
C ASN A 534 -2.33 -29.51 24.49
N ALA A 535 -3.56 -29.99 24.33
CA ALA A 535 -3.96 -30.73 23.13
C ALA A 535 -3.80 -29.84 21.88
N TYR A 536 -3.23 -30.41 20.82
CA TYR A 536 -3.05 -29.69 19.57
C TYR A 536 -4.36 -29.62 18.76
N GLU A 537 -4.77 -28.41 18.46
CA GLU A 537 -5.81 -28.14 17.49
C GLU A 537 -5.21 -27.54 16.23
N HIS A 538 -5.85 -27.75 15.10
CA HIS A 538 -5.33 -27.23 13.82
C HIS A 538 -5.31 -25.70 13.83
N LEU A 539 -4.12 -25.10 13.74
CA LEU A 539 -3.91 -23.67 13.99
C LEU A 539 -4.36 -22.78 12.83
N MET A 540 -4.25 -23.22 11.57
CA MET A 540 -4.65 -22.45 10.40
C MET A 540 -5.00 -23.38 9.24
N GLN A 541 -6.06 -23.04 8.50
CA GLN A 541 -6.48 -23.75 7.29
C GLN A 541 -5.74 -23.22 6.05
N ARG A 542 -5.78 -24.00 4.98
CA ARG A 542 -5.32 -23.56 3.65
C ARG A 542 -6.36 -22.65 3.00
N ILE A 543 -5.89 -21.72 2.17
CA ILE A 543 -6.77 -20.96 1.30
C ILE A 543 -7.24 -21.89 0.18
N ASP A 544 -8.56 -21.97 -0.03
CA ASP A 544 -9.13 -22.54 -1.24
C ASP A 544 -9.14 -21.46 -2.33
N PRO A 545 -8.55 -21.70 -3.52
CA PRO A 545 -8.59 -20.74 -4.63
C PRO A 545 -9.99 -20.22 -4.95
N LYS A 546 -11.02 -21.06 -4.78
CA LYS A 546 -12.43 -20.68 -4.98
C LYS A 546 -12.90 -19.54 -4.06
N GLN A 547 -12.33 -19.42 -2.87
CA GLN A 547 -12.65 -18.31 -1.96
C GLN A 547 -12.15 -16.98 -2.54
N VAL A 548 -10.99 -16.98 -3.19
CA VAL A 548 -10.43 -15.79 -3.83
C VAL A 548 -11.20 -15.44 -5.09
N GLU A 549 -11.58 -16.42 -5.90
CA GLU A 549 -12.47 -16.24 -7.06
C GLU A 549 -13.82 -15.63 -6.63
N ALA A 550 -14.41 -16.15 -5.55
CA ALA A 550 -15.67 -15.63 -4.99
C ALA A 550 -15.52 -14.20 -4.49
N LEU A 551 -14.38 -13.84 -3.86
CA LEU A 551 -14.08 -12.49 -3.43
C LEU A 551 -14.07 -11.50 -4.61
N VAL A 552 -13.37 -11.83 -5.70
CA VAL A 552 -13.32 -11.00 -6.91
C VAL A 552 -14.70 -10.88 -7.56
N ALA A 553 -15.45 -11.98 -7.64
CA ALA A 553 -16.80 -11.99 -8.19
C ALA A 553 -17.75 -11.11 -7.37
N ALA A 554 -17.75 -11.21 -6.04
CA ALA A 554 -18.58 -10.41 -5.15
C ALA A 554 -18.31 -8.90 -5.28
N ASN A 555 -17.04 -8.50 -5.44
CA ASN A 555 -16.68 -7.10 -5.65
C ASN A 555 -17.05 -6.58 -7.04
N ARG A 556 -17.09 -7.42 -8.05
CA ARG A 556 -17.58 -7.08 -9.39
C ARG A 556 -19.10 -6.92 -9.42
N GLU A 557 -19.83 -7.78 -8.72
CA GLU A 557 -21.29 -7.77 -8.64
C GLU A 557 -21.83 -6.62 -7.79
N SER A 558 -21.15 -6.25 -6.70
CA SER A 558 -21.52 -5.12 -5.84
C SER A 558 -21.51 -3.75 -6.54
N LEU A 559 -21.00 -3.71 -7.78
CA LEU A 559 -20.95 -2.49 -8.61
C LEU A 559 -22.07 -2.43 -9.64
N ALA A 560 -22.93 -3.45 -9.76
CA ALA A 560 -24.20 -3.29 -10.45
C ALA A 560 -25.03 -2.24 -9.72
N PRO A 561 -25.63 -1.25 -10.42
CA PRO A 561 -26.47 -0.26 -9.75
C PRO A 561 -27.54 -1.01 -8.98
N ALA A 562 -27.67 -0.73 -7.69
CA ALA A 562 -28.74 -1.26 -6.85
C ALA A 562 -30.05 -1.00 -7.61
N ALA A 563 -30.69 -2.05 -8.07
CA ALA A 563 -32.02 -1.95 -8.63
C ALA A 563 -32.87 -1.25 -7.57
N GLN A 564 -33.38 -0.07 -7.91
CA GLN A 564 -34.28 0.68 -7.05
C GLN A 564 -35.33 -0.30 -6.57
N SER A 565 -35.32 -0.61 -5.29
CA SER A 565 -36.40 -1.33 -4.62
C SER A 565 -37.63 -0.46 -4.79
N ALA A 566 -38.46 -0.85 -5.73
CA ALA A 566 -39.76 -0.24 -5.94
C ALA A 566 -40.56 -0.41 -4.65
N VAL A 567 -40.68 0.68 -3.91
CA VAL A 567 -41.69 0.81 -2.84
C VAL A 567 -43.03 0.74 -3.56
N SER A 568 -43.73 -0.37 -3.37
CA SER A 568 -45.13 -0.52 -3.78
C SER A 568 -45.98 0.48 -2.99
N PRO A 569 -46.73 1.37 -3.65
CA PRO A 569 -47.79 2.10 -2.94
C PRO A 569 -49.01 1.17 -2.75
N ALA A 570 -49.58 1.19 -1.57
CA ALA A 570 -50.80 0.54 -1.23
C ALA A 570 -52.01 1.09 -2.05
N PRO A 571 -53.07 0.31 -2.23
CA PRO A 571 -54.12 0.61 -3.18
C PRO A 571 -55.15 1.61 -2.64
N THR A 572 -55.51 2.60 -3.44
CA THR A 572 -56.78 3.35 -3.29
C THR A 572 -57.58 3.30 -4.57
N SER A 573 -58.83 3.01 -4.37
CA SER A 573 -59.97 2.67 -5.18
C SER A 573 -60.40 3.68 -6.25
N ALA A 574 -61.09 3.09 -7.26
CA ALA A 574 -62.24 3.52 -8.07
C ALA A 574 -62.00 4.26 -9.39
N GLU A 575 -62.38 3.53 -10.40
CA GLU A 575 -62.80 3.76 -11.77
C GLU A 575 -63.68 5.01 -12.07
N PRO A 576 -64.13 5.39 -13.34
CA PRO A 576 -64.14 4.57 -14.58
C PRO A 576 -63.92 5.31 -15.94
N GLN A 577 -63.71 4.43 -16.97
CA GLN A 577 -64.20 4.49 -18.39
C GLN A 577 -63.57 5.43 -19.44
N SER A 578 -62.84 4.83 -20.37
CA SER A 578 -62.97 4.47 -21.80
C SER A 578 -63.43 5.54 -22.85
N PRO A 579 -63.22 5.41 -24.19
CA PRO A 579 -62.57 4.38 -24.96
C PRO A 579 -61.80 4.83 -26.26
N GLN A 580 -61.00 3.88 -26.80
CA GLN A 580 -60.76 3.56 -28.24
C GLN A 580 -60.07 4.55 -29.20
N ARG A 581 -58.99 4.10 -29.87
CA ARG A 581 -58.98 3.42 -31.18
C ARG A 581 -57.58 3.04 -31.66
N HIS A 582 -57.58 1.87 -32.27
CA HIS A 582 -56.63 1.14 -33.07
C HIS A 582 -55.64 1.95 -33.98
N ALA A 583 -54.41 1.42 -34.15
CA ALA A 583 -53.95 0.93 -35.45
C ALA A 583 -52.69 0.06 -35.28
N GLN A 584 -52.75 -1.12 -35.84
CA GLN A 584 -51.70 -2.08 -36.12
C GLN A 584 -50.69 -1.54 -37.13
N HIS A 585 -49.38 -1.92 -37.03
CA HIS A 585 -48.67 -2.55 -38.16
C HIS A 585 -47.35 -3.17 -37.77
N GLN A 586 -47.32 -4.46 -37.95
CA GLN A 586 -46.36 -5.38 -38.58
C GLN A 586 -44.84 -5.19 -38.37
N GLN A 587 -44.29 -6.33 -37.93
CA GLN A 587 -42.92 -6.79 -37.91
C GLN A 587 -42.22 -6.65 -39.28
N HIS A 588 -40.96 -6.21 -39.24
CA HIS A 588 -39.96 -6.67 -40.19
C HIS A 588 -38.65 -6.97 -39.47
N VAL A 589 -38.27 -8.24 -39.51
CA VAL A 589 -36.95 -8.76 -39.18
C VAL A 589 -35.99 -8.32 -40.27
N ALA A 590 -34.88 -7.65 -39.91
CA ALA A 590 -33.77 -7.44 -40.81
C ALA A 590 -32.48 -7.91 -40.13
N THR A 591 -31.81 -8.82 -40.80
CA THR A 591 -30.47 -9.38 -40.53
C THR A 591 -29.40 -8.28 -40.57
N PRO A 592 -28.33 -8.40 -39.77
CA PRO A 592 -27.23 -7.44 -39.78
C PRO A 592 -26.29 -7.67 -40.99
N PRO A 593 -25.72 -6.60 -41.55
CA PRO A 593 -24.73 -6.70 -42.63
C PRO A 593 -23.33 -7.03 -42.10
N PRO A 594 -22.43 -7.59 -42.94
CA PRO A 594 -21.08 -7.98 -42.57
C PRO A 594 -20.14 -6.77 -42.36
N PRO A 595 -19.02 -6.96 -41.64
CA PRO A 595 -18.09 -5.87 -41.32
C PRO A 595 -17.27 -5.44 -42.54
N PRO A 596 -16.94 -4.16 -42.69
CA PRO A 596 -16.07 -3.68 -43.75
C PRO A 596 -14.59 -3.93 -43.46
N SER A 597 -13.86 -4.27 -44.51
CA SER A 597 -12.40 -4.41 -44.57
C SER A 597 -11.68 -3.09 -44.27
N PRO A 598 -10.44 -3.10 -43.75
CA PRO A 598 -9.77 -1.90 -43.30
C PRO A 598 -9.17 -1.11 -44.49
N ALA A 599 -9.49 0.16 -44.53
CA ALA A 599 -8.78 1.14 -45.34
C ALA A 599 -7.64 1.79 -44.56
N ALA A 600 -6.51 1.92 -45.20
CA ALA A 600 -5.27 2.48 -44.66
C ALA A 600 -5.37 4.01 -44.44
N GLY A 601 -4.72 4.48 -43.37
CA GLY A 601 -4.16 5.83 -43.30
C GLY A 601 -4.65 6.69 -42.15
N GLY A 602 -3.72 7.10 -41.29
CA GLY A 602 -3.80 8.33 -40.51
C GLY A 602 -3.72 8.20 -39.02
N GLY A 603 -2.54 8.39 -38.48
CA GLY A 603 -2.08 8.78 -37.17
C GLY A 603 -3.08 8.87 -36.02
N ALA A 604 -2.98 7.94 -35.07
CA ALA A 604 -3.55 8.08 -33.75
C ALA A 604 -2.47 8.02 -32.70
N ARG A 605 -2.48 8.99 -31.80
CA ARG A 605 -1.66 9.06 -30.59
C ARG A 605 -2.43 8.38 -29.45
N GLY A 606 -1.72 7.60 -28.64
CA GLY A 606 -2.23 7.06 -27.36
C GLY A 606 -2.44 5.54 -27.42
N GLY A 607 -1.55 4.80 -26.72
CA GLY A 607 -1.41 3.36 -26.76
C GLY A 607 -2.68 2.59 -26.46
N ALA A 608 -3.34 2.15 -27.50
CA ALA A 608 -4.20 0.98 -27.41
C ALA A 608 -3.31 -0.27 -27.44
N PHE A 609 -3.58 -1.25 -26.55
CA PHE A 609 -2.96 -2.56 -26.63
C PHE A 609 -3.15 -3.15 -28.04
N ALA A 610 -2.13 -3.87 -28.51
CA ALA A 610 -2.27 -4.68 -29.71
C ALA A 610 -3.47 -5.66 -29.56
N PRO A 611 -4.03 -6.16 -30.66
CA PRO A 611 -5.11 -7.16 -30.58
C PRO A 611 -4.73 -8.32 -29.69
N VAL A 612 -5.71 -8.82 -28.93
CA VAL A 612 -5.52 -9.98 -28.04
C VAL A 612 -5.09 -11.19 -28.88
N ILE A 613 -4.00 -11.83 -28.44
CA ILE A 613 -3.49 -13.08 -29.05
C ILE A 613 -3.71 -14.25 -28.07
N GLY A 614 -3.87 -15.47 -28.62
CA GLY A 614 -3.93 -16.69 -27.83
C GLY A 614 -2.55 -17.08 -27.28
N ILE A 615 -2.54 -17.94 -26.25
CA ILE A 615 -1.30 -18.47 -25.69
C ILE A 615 -0.45 -19.23 -26.73
N ASP A 616 -1.12 -19.91 -27.67
CA ASP A 616 -0.45 -20.62 -28.78
C ASP A 616 0.27 -19.67 -29.74
N ASP A 617 -0.24 -18.46 -29.94
CA ASP A 617 0.42 -17.44 -30.76
C ASP A 617 1.66 -16.89 -30.05
N PHE A 618 1.56 -16.66 -28.75
CA PHE A 618 2.72 -16.25 -27.95
C PHE A 618 3.77 -17.36 -27.87
N ALA A 619 3.37 -18.62 -27.74
CA ALA A 619 4.27 -19.77 -27.66
C ALA A 619 5.13 -19.98 -28.91
N ARG A 620 4.75 -19.36 -30.05
CA ARG A 620 5.56 -19.35 -31.30
C ARG A 620 6.76 -18.42 -31.21
N VAL A 621 6.81 -17.49 -30.26
CA VAL A 621 7.95 -16.59 -30.05
C VAL A 621 8.94 -17.28 -29.12
N ASP A 622 10.16 -17.54 -29.59
CA ASP A 622 11.23 -18.12 -28.77
C ASP A 622 12.05 -17.01 -28.12
N LEU A 623 11.73 -16.68 -26.85
CA LEU A 623 12.46 -15.71 -26.06
C LEU A 623 13.58 -16.40 -25.29
N ARG A 624 14.83 -15.91 -25.42
CA ARG A 624 16.01 -16.47 -24.76
C ARG A 624 16.78 -15.40 -23.99
N ILE A 625 17.42 -15.83 -22.91
CA ILE A 625 18.43 -15.03 -22.22
C ILE A 625 19.73 -15.13 -23.02
N ALA A 626 20.30 -13.98 -23.35
CA ALA A 626 21.57 -13.88 -24.03
C ALA A 626 22.53 -12.99 -23.24
N ARG A 627 23.83 -13.34 -23.25
CA ARG A 627 24.90 -12.48 -22.76
C ARG A 627 25.43 -11.64 -23.91
N ILE A 628 25.59 -10.36 -23.73
CA ILE A 628 26.24 -9.47 -24.68
C ILE A 628 27.75 -9.74 -24.58
N ALA A 629 28.26 -10.55 -25.49
CA ALA A 629 29.68 -10.93 -25.54
C ALA A 629 30.56 -9.82 -26.13
N ASP A 630 30.01 -9.07 -27.09
CA ASP A 630 30.65 -7.90 -27.72
C ASP A 630 29.60 -6.86 -28.14
N ALA A 631 29.96 -5.58 -28.08
CA ALA A 631 29.14 -4.48 -28.52
C ALA A 631 30.00 -3.42 -29.22
N GLN A 632 29.58 -2.97 -30.41
CA GLN A 632 30.34 -2.02 -31.20
C GLN A 632 29.46 -0.97 -31.86
N HIS A 633 29.95 0.27 -31.96
CA HIS A 633 29.34 1.27 -32.82
C HIS A 633 29.36 0.82 -34.29
N VAL A 634 28.26 1.09 -34.98
CA VAL A 634 28.19 0.82 -36.43
C VAL A 634 28.56 2.09 -37.17
N GLU A 635 29.65 2.06 -37.92
CA GLU A 635 30.10 3.21 -38.71
C GLU A 635 29.07 3.57 -39.80
N GLY A 636 28.71 4.84 -39.88
CA GLY A 636 27.68 5.33 -40.77
C GLY A 636 26.22 5.01 -40.37
N ALA A 637 26.00 4.59 -39.10
CA ALA A 637 24.66 4.43 -38.52
C ALA A 637 24.44 5.35 -37.30
N ASP A 638 23.38 6.15 -37.35
CA ASP A 638 23.07 7.13 -36.29
C ASP A 638 22.41 6.48 -35.06
N LYS A 639 21.75 5.33 -35.24
CA LYS A 639 20.89 4.72 -34.19
C LYS A 639 21.32 3.33 -33.75
N LEU A 640 22.26 2.69 -34.45
CA LEU A 640 22.56 1.25 -34.27
C LEU A 640 23.84 1.00 -33.48
N ILE A 641 23.75 -0.01 -32.60
CA ILE A 641 24.86 -0.72 -32.00
C ILE A 641 24.80 -2.16 -32.52
N ARG A 642 25.95 -2.71 -32.92
CA ARG A 642 26.10 -4.13 -33.24
C ARG A 642 26.39 -4.88 -31.95
N LEU A 643 25.59 -5.88 -31.66
CA LEU A 643 25.71 -6.74 -30.49
C LEU A 643 26.06 -8.17 -30.96
N THR A 644 27.04 -8.79 -30.34
CA THR A 644 27.28 -10.24 -30.43
C THR A 644 26.69 -10.86 -29.15
N LEU A 645 25.66 -11.65 -29.32
CA LEU A 645 24.86 -12.24 -28.23
C LEU A 645 25.25 -13.72 -28.08
N ASP A 646 25.73 -14.11 -26.90
CA ASP A 646 26.05 -15.49 -26.52
C ASP A 646 24.79 -16.14 -25.90
N LEU A 647 24.35 -17.25 -26.47
CA LEU A 647 23.20 -18.07 -26.05
C LEU A 647 23.63 -19.38 -25.38
N GLY A 648 24.87 -19.48 -24.90
CA GLY A 648 25.41 -20.70 -24.30
C GLY A 648 25.53 -21.83 -25.31
N ALA A 649 24.87 -22.97 -25.05
CA ALA A 649 24.93 -24.14 -25.93
C ALA A 649 24.33 -23.89 -27.34
N ASP A 650 23.48 -22.87 -27.49
CA ASP A 650 22.84 -22.50 -28.76
C ASP A 650 23.69 -21.55 -29.62
N GLY A 651 24.96 -21.31 -29.21
CA GLY A 651 25.95 -20.53 -29.94
C GLY A 651 25.76 -19.02 -29.85
N THR A 652 26.28 -18.29 -30.83
CA THR A 652 26.21 -16.82 -30.84
C THR A 652 25.32 -16.30 -31.97
N ARG A 653 24.78 -15.07 -31.78
CA ARG A 653 23.97 -14.33 -32.77
C ARG A 653 24.46 -12.90 -32.89
N ASN A 654 24.50 -12.37 -34.10
CA ASN A 654 24.76 -10.97 -34.38
C ASN A 654 23.41 -10.20 -34.50
N VAL A 655 23.25 -9.13 -33.74
CA VAL A 655 22.04 -8.32 -33.76
C VAL A 655 22.38 -6.83 -33.88
N PHE A 656 21.68 -6.12 -34.75
CA PHE A 656 21.78 -4.68 -34.85
C PHE A 656 20.61 -4.04 -34.09
N ALA A 657 20.92 -3.42 -32.96
CA ALA A 657 19.94 -2.84 -32.04
C ALA A 657 19.92 -1.32 -32.12
N GLY A 658 18.73 -0.72 -32.18
CA GLY A 658 18.52 0.72 -32.25
C GLY A 658 18.66 1.45 -30.91
N ILE A 659 19.73 1.19 -30.17
CA ILE A 659 19.93 1.63 -28.79
C ILE A 659 21.10 2.61 -28.59
N LYS A 660 21.71 3.09 -29.66
CA LYS A 660 22.90 3.97 -29.63
C LYS A 660 22.68 5.28 -28.89
N SER A 661 21.44 5.79 -28.86
CA SER A 661 21.11 7.03 -28.16
C SER A 661 21.08 6.90 -26.62
N ALA A 662 20.97 5.66 -26.11
CA ALA A 662 20.79 5.39 -24.70
C ALA A 662 21.95 4.61 -24.04
N TYR A 663 22.83 3.99 -24.86
CA TYR A 663 23.89 3.11 -24.34
C TYR A 663 25.21 3.34 -25.03
N ASP A 664 26.29 3.31 -24.22
CA ASP A 664 27.65 3.15 -24.69
C ASP A 664 27.97 1.64 -24.84
N PRO A 665 28.54 1.19 -25.95
CA PRO A 665 28.94 -0.20 -26.15
C PRO A 665 29.75 -0.82 -25.00
N ALA A 666 30.66 -0.06 -24.40
CA ALA A 666 31.48 -0.52 -23.29
C ALA A 666 30.68 -0.90 -22.04
N GLN A 667 29.53 -0.29 -21.84
CA GLN A 667 28.62 -0.57 -20.69
C GLN A 667 27.70 -1.76 -20.93
N LEU A 668 27.65 -2.27 -22.16
CA LEU A 668 26.78 -3.37 -22.55
C LEU A 668 27.44 -4.73 -22.44
N VAL A 669 28.76 -4.78 -22.64
CA VAL A 669 29.51 -6.04 -22.64
C VAL A 669 29.43 -6.73 -21.27
N GLY A 670 29.09 -8.02 -21.28
CA GLY A 670 28.90 -8.82 -20.07
C GLY A 670 27.47 -8.83 -19.51
N ARG A 671 26.62 -7.89 -19.91
CA ARG A 671 25.22 -7.84 -19.44
C ARG A 671 24.39 -8.98 -20.03
N LEU A 672 23.43 -9.46 -19.25
CA LEU A 672 22.38 -10.35 -19.73
C LEU A 672 21.20 -9.53 -20.26
N THR A 673 20.60 -9.99 -21.34
CA THR A 673 19.41 -9.39 -21.96
C THR A 673 18.47 -10.46 -22.49
N VAL A 674 17.22 -10.06 -22.77
CA VAL A 674 16.23 -10.93 -23.41
C VAL A 674 16.25 -10.67 -24.91
N MET A 675 16.28 -11.74 -25.71
CA MET A 675 16.16 -11.64 -27.15
C MET A 675 15.08 -12.54 -27.73
N VAL A 676 14.51 -12.15 -28.86
CA VAL A 676 13.71 -13.03 -29.73
C VAL A 676 14.69 -13.81 -30.63
N ALA A 677 14.81 -15.10 -30.37
CA ALA A 677 15.82 -15.95 -30.97
C ALA A 677 15.38 -16.59 -32.31
N ASN A 678 14.07 -16.73 -32.53
CA ASN A 678 13.49 -17.37 -33.72
C ASN A 678 12.97 -16.40 -34.79
N LEU A 679 13.43 -15.14 -34.78
CA LEU A 679 13.18 -14.24 -35.91
C LEU A 679 14.02 -14.64 -37.11
N ALA A 680 13.41 -14.59 -38.29
CA ALA A 680 14.11 -14.83 -39.55
C ALA A 680 15.26 -13.80 -39.69
N PRO A 681 16.49 -14.26 -40.04
CA PRO A 681 17.63 -13.37 -40.26
C PRO A 681 17.31 -12.28 -41.28
N ARG A 682 17.61 -11.02 -40.93
CA ARG A 682 17.33 -9.87 -41.78
C ARG A 682 18.62 -9.27 -42.31
N LYS A 683 18.77 -9.17 -43.64
CA LYS A 683 19.89 -8.45 -44.27
C LYS A 683 19.66 -6.93 -44.10
N MET A 684 20.59 -6.31 -43.40
CA MET A 684 20.62 -4.84 -43.20
C MET A 684 21.79 -4.24 -43.99
N LYS A 685 21.83 -2.91 -44.14
CA LYS A 685 22.93 -2.20 -44.79
C LYS A 685 24.32 -2.55 -44.24
N PHE A 686 24.39 -2.91 -42.96
CA PHE A 686 25.60 -3.09 -42.19
C PHE A 686 25.92 -4.57 -41.88
N GLY A 687 25.12 -5.51 -42.34
CA GLY A 687 25.30 -6.95 -42.10
C GLY A 687 23.99 -7.71 -41.88
N MET A 688 24.10 -8.95 -41.43
CA MET A 688 22.98 -9.81 -41.11
C MET A 688 22.60 -9.65 -39.63
N SER A 689 21.32 -9.33 -39.32
CA SER A 689 20.76 -9.35 -37.96
C SER A 689 19.99 -10.65 -37.76
N GLU A 690 20.35 -11.43 -36.72
CA GLU A 690 19.88 -12.82 -36.50
C GLU A 690 18.94 -12.90 -35.26
N GLY A 691 18.20 -11.88 -35.00
CA GLY A 691 17.26 -11.76 -33.89
C GLY A 691 17.02 -10.32 -33.49
N MET A 692 16.37 -10.13 -32.34
CA MET A 692 16.06 -8.81 -31.81
C MET A 692 16.19 -8.82 -30.28
N VAL A 693 16.91 -7.87 -29.71
CA VAL A 693 16.89 -7.62 -28.26
C VAL A 693 15.65 -6.84 -27.88
N LEU A 694 15.09 -7.13 -26.71
CA LEU A 694 13.92 -6.45 -26.21
C LEU A 694 14.33 -5.23 -25.38
N ALA A 695 13.74 -4.10 -25.68
CA ALA A 695 13.91 -2.86 -24.93
C ALA A 695 12.57 -2.16 -24.78
N ALA A 696 12.33 -1.62 -23.60
CA ALA A 696 11.17 -0.78 -23.32
C ALA A 696 11.45 0.66 -23.73
N SER A 697 10.49 1.30 -24.41
CA SER A 697 10.49 2.73 -24.70
C SER A 697 9.05 3.22 -24.77
N ASP A 698 8.83 4.54 -24.71
CA ASP A 698 7.53 5.11 -25.02
C ASP A 698 7.24 5.06 -26.54
N ASP A 699 5.95 4.99 -26.88
CA ASP A 699 5.44 4.83 -28.27
C ASP A 699 5.86 5.96 -29.25
N GLY A 700 6.49 7.01 -28.77
CA GLY A 700 6.87 8.19 -29.59
C GLY A 700 8.37 8.35 -29.83
N GLY A 701 9.23 7.63 -29.16
CA GLY A 701 10.70 7.77 -29.26
C GLY A 701 11.23 9.17 -28.93
N LYS A 702 10.47 9.96 -28.17
CA LYS A 702 10.74 11.38 -27.88
C LYS A 702 11.05 11.65 -26.42
N THR A 703 10.81 10.72 -25.52
CA THR A 703 11.14 10.85 -24.12
C THR A 703 12.44 10.15 -23.77
N SER A 704 13.02 10.58 -22.69
CA SER A 704 14.35 10.30 -22.19
C SER A 704 14.53 8.88 -21.65
N GLY A 705 14.23 7.81 -22.39
CA GLY A 705 14.49 6.47 -21.90
C GLY A 705 14.25 5.36 -22.92
N LEU A 706 15.31 4.64 -23.23
CA LEU A 706 15.25 3.35 -23.90
C LEU A 706 15.93 2.36 -22.96
N PHE A 707 15.18 1.35 -22.46
CA PHE A 707 15.61 0.46 -21.40
C PHE A 707 15.71 -0.96 -21.91
N LEU A 708 16.92 -1.50 -21.99
CA LEU A 708 17.17 -2.88 -22.38
C LEU A 708 16.69 -3.83 -21.28
N LEU A 709 15.83 -4.79 -21.60
CA LEU A 709 15.33 -5.76 -20.64
C LEU A 709 16.44 -6.69 -20.17
N SER A 710 16.61 -6.82 -18.87
CA SER A 710 17.61 -7.67 -18.23
C SER A 710 16.92 -8.63 -17.25
N PRO A 711 17.33 -9.90 -17.19
CA PRO A 711 16.81 -10.85 -16.21
C PRO A 711 17.42 -10.58 -14.83
N ASP A 712 16.79 -11.14 -13.79
CA ASP A 712 17.32 -11.16 -12.44
C ASP A 712 18.62 -11.98 -12.31
N SER A 713 19.30 -11.82 -11.16
CA SER A 713 20.51 -12.57 -10.83
C SER A 713 20.21 -14.09 -10.77
N GLY A 714 21.07 -14.88 -11.39
CA GLY A 714 20.94 -16.34 -11.47
C GLY A 714 20.53 -16.85 -12.85
N ALA A 715 20.05 -16.00 -13.76
CA ALA A 715 19.80 -16.38 -15.13
C ALA A 715 21.12 -16.64 -15.88
N THR A 716 21.10 -17.61 -16.80
CA THR A 716 22.26 -17.95 -17.63
C THR A 716 21.91 -17.90 -19.12
N PRO A 717 22.92 -17.65 -20.01
CA PRO A 717 22.71 -17.67 -21.45
C PRO A 717 22.07 -18.97 -21.95
N GLY A 718 21.10 -18.86 -22.86
CA GLY A 718 20.33 -19.96 -23.42
C GLY A 718 19.05 -20.31 -22.70
N MET A 719 18.85 -19.83 -21.47
CA MET A 719 17.57 -20.06 -20.74
C MET A 719 16.39 -19.50 -21.53
N LYS A 720 15.32 -20.31 -21.62
CA LYS A 720 14.08 -19.92 -22.26
C LYS A 720 13.22 -19.07 -21.31
N VAL A 721 12.73 -17.94 -21.79
CA VAL A 721 11.74 -17.13 -21.11
C VAL A 721 10.36 -17.69 -21.46
N LYS A 722 9.55 -17.97 -20.45
CA LYS A 722 8.22 -18.60 -20.58
C LYS A 722 7.14 -17.66 -20.06
#